data_146affae674cd37b70ed69a3cdbcbb63
#
_entry.id   146affae674cd37b70ed69a3cdbcbb63
#
_cell.length_a   1.000
_cell.length_b   1.000
_cell.length_c   1.000
_cell.angle_alpha   90.00
_cell.angle_beta   90.00
_cell.angle_gamma   90.00
#
_symmetry.space_group_name_H-M   'P 1'
#
loop_
_entity.id
_entity.type
_entity.pdbx_description
1 polymer ?
#
loop_
_entity_poly.entity_id
_entity_poly.type
_entity_poly.pdbx_seq_one_letter_code
_entity_poly.pdbx_strand_id
1 'polypeptide(L)'
;MDGVDLSEIKNSSTPNLDKLIKKGAIALTNTRTSGALEPKDAYLTIGAGDRARAGVSAYLNFNLNEKYKGISISDLYNRRIKKLDNRAMVINIELSRIISTNQSSNYDAKVGALADALYQSNSSIAVLGNADIWQQSRRHIGMIAINKYGLIFEGDVGYKMALRSDQHPSGYITNQDYLLKKFNELLPKNDLIIIESGDTSRMEAVKSSLLADKFKVEKENSITRVDKLLGKIAAKLDFREDYLFFVVPTTSKSGRLRGQKLTLSILIGPKIAGLLKSNTTKRQGIITNLDIAPTIYNYLGGREKEFTGSVVEAIPSSKSLDYLISLDKQIQKTFSWRPILIKGFILLQIITLFLVGSIILYKDLPRILKVISNYLLISLLWIPALFLVSRIYIGFNLILVIIGILVTSFLLTYYLLKVSNNELIPILVVSLVNFILLIIDVWTKTKLMKLSVLGYSPVIGARYYGIGNEFMGIIIGTGLISLTIIKEFTDRISNKLLVVLFIFLILTVGYPQLGANFGGLITATVVCSVVYFYLQGYNLNMRLILKLISILILIIISVVLIDTVVNTNNQTHLGRSLSAIKRGGLSAVLTIIYRKFSMNLKLLRWTIWTRVVLSFVIILIILFKRPRGVIKAIIETYPNLSAALRGLVIGSIVTMIVNDSGIVAAATLLLFPIFSLLYLVLKRIRLN
;
A
#
# COMPACT_ATOMS: atom_id res chain seq x y z
N MET A 1 7.17 5.16 22.33
CA MET A 1 7.49 6.57 21.92
C MET A 1 6.61 6.90 20.73
N ASP A 2 6.02 8.10 20.65
CA ASP A 2 5.04 8.43 19.61
C ASP A 2 5.30 9.80 18.97
N GLY A 3 4.79 10.02 17.75
CA GLY A 3 4.92 11.28 17.05
C GLY A 3 6.36 11.66 16.69
N VAL A 4 7.18 10.68 16.29
CA VAL A 4 8.60 10.89 15.97
C VAL A 4 8.94 10.27 14.62
N ASP A 5 9.76 10.93 13.83
CA ASP A 5 10.31 10.38 12.59
C ASP A 5 11.77 9.94 12.74
N LEU A 6 12.26 9.17 11.77
CA LEU A 6 13.61 8.61 11.79
C LEU A 6 14.70 9.71 11.79
N SER A 7 14.45 10.86 11.16
CA SER A 7 15.42 11.96 11.13
C SER A 7 15.51 12.68 12.48
N GLU A 8 14.39 12.82 13.19
CA GLU A 8 14.36 13.38 14.55
C GLU A 8 15.12 12.48 15.54
N ILE A 9 14.96 11.15 15.43
CA ILE A 9 15.74 10.18 16.23
C ILE A 9 17.23 10.35 15.94
N LYS A 10 17.62 10.38 14.66
CA LYS A 10 19.02 10.50 14.27
C LYS A 10 19.69 11.80 14.72
N ASN A 11 18.93 12.87 14.79
CA ASN A 11 19.43 14.20 15.20
C ASN A 11 19.44 14.41 16.72
N SER A 12 18.85 13.49 17.48
CA SER A 12 18.80 13.53 18.94
C SER A 12 19.88 12.65 19.56
N SER A 13 20.26 12.92 20.81
CA SER A 13 21.16 12.05 21.57
C SER A 13 20.39 10.82 22.09
N THR A 14 20.64 9.67 21.46
CA THR A 14 19.91 8.41 21.74
C THR A 14 20.83 7.21 21.95
N PRO A 15 21.82 7.27 22.88
CA PRO A 15 22.83 6.23 23.03
C PRO A 15 22.27 4.87 23.43
N ASN A 16 21.16 4.80 24.16
CA ASN A 16 20.54 3.55 24.55
C ASN A 16 19.78 2.93 23.36
N LEU A 17 19.02 3.73 22.63
CA LEU A 17 18.34 3.31 21.42
C LEU A 17 19.33 2.82 20.35
N ASP A 18 20.47 3.49 20.19
CA ASP A 18 21.54 3.08 19.29
C ASP A 18 22.13 1.71 19.64
N LYS A 19 22.28 1.43 20.94
CA LYS A 19 22.69 0.10 21.42
C LYS A 19 21.65 -0.97 21.08
N LEU A 20 20.36 -0.65 21.25
CA LEU A 20 19.26 -1.57 20.95
C LEU A 20 19.12 -1.82 19.45
N ILE A 21 19.31 -0.78 18.60
CA ILE A 21 19.37 -0.91 17.15
C ILE A 21 20.49 -1.87 16.69
N LYS A 22 21.63 -1.81 17.33
CA LYS A 22 22.77 -2.69 17.02
C LYS A 22 22.55 -4.14 17.44
N LYS A 23 21.82 -4.36 18.54
CA LYS A 23 21.57 -5.71 19.11
C LYS A 23 20.36 -6.40 18.47
N GLY A 24 19.33 -5.66 18.15
CA GLY A 24 18.03 -6.19 17.72
C GLY A 24 17.85 -6.30 16.21
N ALA A 25 16.65 -6.64 15.82
CA ALA A 25 16.19 -6.56 14.44
C ALA A 25 15.30 -5.35 14.25
N ILE A 26 15.47 -4.62 13.14
CA ILE A 26 14.87 -3.32 12.90
C ILE A 26 14.04 -3.27 11.62
N ALA A 27 13.01 -2.43 11.60
CA ALA A 27 12.20 -2.17 10.41
C ALA A 27 11.64 -0.75 10.36
N LEU A 28 11.26 -0.34 9.16
CA LEU A 28 10.32 0.76 8.91
C LEU A 28 8.89 0.23 9.02
N THR A 29 8.08 0.87 9.84
CA THR A 29 6.69 0.44 10.08
C THR A 29 5.71 1.34 9.36
N ASN A 30 4.82 0.76 8.55
CA ASN A 30 3.67 1.48 8.04
C ASN A 30 2.62 1.63 9.14
N THR A 31 2.18 2.86 9.39
CA THR A 31 1.28 3.22 10.51
C THR A 31 -0.15 3.51 10.05
N ARG A 32 -0.56 3.00 8.89
CA ARG A 32 -1.90 3.26 8.33
C ARG A 32 -3.00 2.67 9.22
N THR A 33 -4.06 3.47 9.46
CA THR A 33 -5.27 3.11 10.18
C THR A 33 -6.49 3.14 9.25
N SER A 34 -7.69 2.87 9.75
CA SER A 34 -8.94 3.15 9.04
C SER A 34 -9.38 4.62 9.16
N GLY A 35 -8.80 5.36 10.10
CA GLY A 35 -9.04 6.77 10.37
C GLY A 35 -7.86 7.68 10.03
N ALA A 36 -7.61 8.65 10.89
CA ALA A 36 -6.48 9.56 10.77
C ALA A 36 -5.15 8.89 11.14
N LEU A 37 -4.04 9.39 10.59
CA LEU A 37 -2.68 8.99 11.02
C LEU A 37 -2.32 9.72 12.32
N GLU A 38 -3.07 9.46 13.38
CA GLU A 38 -2.94 10.07 14.68
C GLU A 38 -2.89 8.99 15.78
N PRO A 39 -2.30 9.30 16.95
CA PRO A 39 -2.15 8.34 18.05
C PRO A 39 -3.44 7.61 18.40
N LYS A 40 -4.55 8.35 18.51
CA LYS A 40 -5.87 7.82 18.86
C LYS A 40 -6.33 6.63 18.01
N ASP A 41 -6.01 6.64 16.71
CA ASP A 41 -6.40 5.56 15.79
C ASP A 41 -5.28 4.50 15.65
N ALA A 42 -4.00 4.93 15.75
CA ALA A 42 -2.85 4.04 15.62
C ALA A 42 -2.73 3.03 16.77
N TYR A 43 -2.95 3.46 18.00
CA TYR A 43 -2.88 2.58 19.16
C TYR A 43 -4.00 1.52 19.14
N LEU A 44 -5.22 1.90 18.79
CA LEU A 44 -6.30 0.91 18.62
C LEU A 44 -6.00 -0.05 17.45
N THR A 45 -5.42 0.44 16.35
CA THR A 45 -5.02 -0.41 15.22
C THR A 45 -4.02 -1.49 15.66
N ILE A 46 -3.05 -1.14 16.52
CA ILE A 46 -2.11 -2.10 17.11
C ILE A 46 -2.85 -3.12 17.96
N GLY A 47 -3.70 -2.69 18.90
CA GLY A 47 -4.43 -3.59 19.79
C GLY A 47 -5.48 -4.46 19.10
N ALA A 48 -6.08 -3.98 18.01
CA ALA A 48 -7.01 -4.75 17.20
C ALA A 48 -6.31 -5.73 16.23
N GLY A 49 -5.02 -5.50 15.90
CA GLY A 49 -4.33 -6.24 14.83
C GLY A 49 -5.01 -6.08 13.46
N ASP A 50 -5.85 -5.06 13.33
CA ASP A 50 -6.53 -4.67 12.09
C ASP A 50 -6.69 -3.14 12.05
N ARG A 51 -6.98 -2.59 10.85
CA ARG A 51 -7.16 -1.14 10.67
C ARG A 51 -8.39 -0.64 11.39
N ALA A 52 -8.16 0.06 12.49
CA ALA A 52 -9.18 0.54 13.39
C ALA A 52 -9.23 2.08 13.46
N ARG A 53 -10.31 2.60 14.05
CA ARG A 53 -10.54 4.01 14.31
C ARG A 53 -11.21 4.18 15.69
N ALA A 54 -10.64 5.05 16.52
CA ALA A 54 -11.18 5.33 17.85
C ALA A 54 -11.57 6.79 18.07
N GLY A 55 -10.97 7.71 17.32
CA GLY A 55 -11.19 9.12 17.50
C GLY A 55 -10.81 9.59 18.92
N VAL A 56 -11.45 10.65 19.42
CA VAL A 56 -11.17 11.20 20.75
C VAL A 56 -11.52 10.26 21.90
N SER A 57 -12.38 9.26 21.67
CA SER A 57 -12.75 8.23 22.67
C SER A 57 -11.54 7.38 23.09
N ALA A 58 -10.48 7.31 22.28
CA ALA A 58 -9.20 6.66 22.62
C ALA A 58 -8.48 7.31 23.80
N TYR A 59 -8.73 8.57 24.09
CA TYR A 59 -8.07 9.29 25.17
C TYR A 59 -8.68 8.99 26.55
N LEU A 60 -9.90 8.44 26.59
CA LEU A 60 -10.73 8.33 27.77
C LEU A 60 -10.55 6.96 28.48
N ASN A 61 -9.28 6.64 28.75
CA ASN A 61 -8.91 5.54 29.63
C ASN A 61 -8.55 6.09 31.01
N PHE A 62 -9.12 5.54 32.07
CA PHE A 62 -8.95 6.03 33.43
C PHE A 62 -8.69 4.90 34.41
N ASN A 63 -7.91 5.20 35.46
CA ASN A 63 -7.84 4.29 36.59
C ASN A 63 -9.20 4.23 37.31
N LEU A 64 -9.53 3.09 37.89
CA LEU A 64 -10.83 2.85 38.56
C LEU A 64 -11.15 3.91 39.63
N ASN A 65 -10.13 4.37 40.38
CA ASN A 65 -10.28 5.33 41.48
C ASN A 65 -10.34 6.79 41.04
N GLU A 66 -10.32 7.09 39.73
CA GLU A 66 -10.42 8.46 39.21
C GLU A 66 -11.88 8.89 39.03
N LYS A 67 -12.06 10.20 38.77
CA LYS A 67 -13.34 10.77 38.38
C LYS A 67 -13.20 11.49 37.04
N TYR A 68 -14.22 11.41 36.22
CA TYR A 68 -14.35 12.18 34.99
C TYR A 68 -15.52 13.12 35.07
N LYS A 69 -15.25 14.44 34.99
CA LYS A 69 -16.27 15.50 35.16
C LYS A 69 -17.10 15.36 36.46
N GLY A 70 -16.41 15.00 37.55
CA GLY A 70 -17.03 14.86 38.87
C GLY A 70 -17.70 13.52 39.17
N ILE A 71 -17.91 12.67 38.16
CA ILE A 71 -18.55 11.34 38.29
C ILE A 71 -17.48 10.27 38.39
N SER A 72 -17.67 9.27 39.26
CA SER A 72 -16.72 8.13 39.36
C SER A 72 -16.68 7.33 38.07
N ILE A 73 -15.50 6.77 37.77
CA ILE A 73 -15.31 5.97 36.56
C ILE A 73 -16.15 4.70 36.60
N SER A 74 -16.29 4.07 37.78
CA SER A 74 -17.15 2.90 37.99
C SER A 74 -18.61 3.19 37.63
N ASP A 75 -19.17 4.33 38.11
CA ASP A 75 -20.54 4.71 37.82
C ASP A 75 -20.77 4.99 36.34
N LEU A 76 -19.83 5.70 35.71
CA LEU A 76 -19.90 5.98 34.26
C LEU A 76 -19.89 4.68 33.44
N TYR A 77 -19.02 3.74 33.79
CA TYR A 77 -18.93 2.47 33.11
C TYR A 77 -20.21 1.63 33.30
N ASN A 78 -20.70 1.52 34.55
CA ASN A 78 -21.93 0.79 34.86
C ASN A 78 -23.15 1.35 34.12
N ARG A 79 -23.26 2.67 33.98
CA ARG A 79 -24.35 3.34 33.24
C ARG A 79 -24.26 3.17 31.74
N ARG A 80 -23.07 3.02 31.15
CA ARG A 80 -22.85 3.09 29.70
C ARG A 80 -22.60 1.76 29.03
N ILE A 81 -22.00 0.79 29.76
CA ILE A 81 -21.47 -0.44 29.13
C ILE A 81 -22.09 -1.66 29.77
N LYS A 82 -21.75 -1.99 31.03
CA LYS A 82 -22.29 -3.10 31.80
C LYS A 82 -21.83 -3.02 33.24
N LYS A 83 -22.28 -3.95 34.12
CA LYS A 83 -21.76 -4.10 35.48
C LYS A 83 -20.23 -4.31 35.43
N LEU A 84 -19.50 -3.49 36.17
CA LEU A 84 -18.05 -3.50 36.23
C LEU A 84 -17.51 -4.78 36.88
N ASP A 85 -16.44 -5.33 36.32
CA ASP A 85 -15.61 -6.31 36.99
C ASP A 85 -14.65 -5.58 37.94
N ASN A 86 -14.79 -5.81 39.23
CA ASN A 86 -14.04 -5.14 40.30
C ASN A 86 -12.52 -5.40 40.26
N ARG A 87 -12.06 -6.37 39.46
CA ARG A 87 -10.63 -6.61 39.22
C ARG A 87 -10.01 -5.62 38.24
N ALA A 88 -10.83 -4.86 37.51
CA ALA A 88 -10.31 -3.93 36.50
C ALA A 88 -9.60 -2.74 37.17
N MET A 89 -8.38 -2.42 36.71
CA MET A 89 -7.61 -1.27 37.16
C MET A 89 -7.74 -0.07 36.24
N VAL A 90 -7.83 -0.32 34.92
CA VAL A 90 -7.98 0.74 33.91
C VAL A 90 -9.19 0.45 33.03
N ILE A 91 -9.96 1.50 32.71
CA ILE A 91 -11.27 1.41 32.08
C ILE A 91 -11.40 2.45 30.97
N ASN A 92 -11.88 2.05 29.79
CA ASN A 92 -12.33 2.97 28.76
C ASN A 92 -13.84 3.24 28.93
N ILE A 93 -14.21 4.51 29.11
CA ILE A 93 -15.61 4.92 29.39
C ILE A 93 -16.44 5.21 28.12
N GLU A 94 -15.86 5.11 26.92
CA GLU A 94 -16.47 5.38 25.61
C GLU A 94 -16.38 4.17 24.64
N LEU A 95 -16.24 2.96 25.19
CA LEU A 95 -16.08 1.73 24.40
C LEU A 95 -17.17 1.53 23.35
N SER A 96 -18.44 1.72 23.72
CA SER A 96 -19.59 1.51 22.82
C SER A 96 -19.47 2.37 21.55
N ARG A 97 -18.97 3.61 21.71
CA ARG A 97 -18.72 4.51 20.58
C ARG A 97 -17.59 4.02 19.67
N ILE A 98 -16.52 3.48 20.26
CA ILE A 98 -15.41 2.92 19.52
C ILE A 98 -15.87 1.69 18.72
N ILE A 99 -16.64 0.79 19.34
CA ILE A 99 -17.19 -0.40 18.68
C ILE A 99 -18.09 0.00 17.50
N SER A 100 -19.07 0.89 17.70
CA SER A 100 -19.98 1.32 16.64
C SER A 100 -19.26 1.98 15.46
N THR A 101 -18.20 2.77 15.77
CA THR A 101 -17.36 3.40 14.73
C THR A 101 -16.64 2.36 13.87
N ASN A 102 -16.19 1.25 14.44
CA ASN A 102 -15.48 0.22 13.69
C ASN A 102 -16.41 -0.73 12.95
N GLN A 103 -17.57 -1.08 13.49
CA GLN A 103 -18.61 -1.86 12.82
C GLN A 103 -19.12 -1.17 11.54
N SER A 104 -19.20 0.17 11.54
CA SER A 104 -19.56 0.96 10.38
C SER A 104 -18.40 1.17 9.38
N SER A 105 -17.22 0.70 9.69
CA SER A 105 -16.02 0.84 8.84
C SER A 105 -15.90 -0.30 7.82
N ASN A 106 -15.16 -0.05 6.74
CA ASN A 106 -14.86 -1.07 5.72
C ASN A 106 -13.98 -2.23 6.22
N TYR A 107 -13.42 -2.15 7.44
CA TYR A 107 -12.47 -3.12 7.98
C TYR A 107 -13.06 -4.00 9.07
N ASP A 108 -14.15 -3.57 9.73
CA ASP A 108 -14.82 -4.29 10.83
C ASP A 108 -13.84 -4.77 11.91
N ALA A 109 -12.93 -3.87 12.33
CA ALA A 109 -11.88 -4.20 13.29
C ALA A 109 -12.45 -4.56 14.66
N LYS A 110 -12.01 -5.69 15.22
CA LYS A 110 -12.42 -6.17 16.54
C LYS A 110 -11.65 -5.43 17.63
N VAL A 111 -12.36 -4.55 18.37
CA VAL A 111 -11.80 -3.85 19.51
C VAL A 111 -11.43 -4.85 20.60
N GLY A 112 -10.19 -4.76 21.12
CA GLY A 112 -9.71 -5.63 22.18
C GLY A 112 -9.18 -7.00 21.73
N ALA A 113 -8.96 -7.21 20.43
CA ALA A 113 -8.58 -8.52 19.89
C ALA A 113 -7.28 -9.08 20.48
N LEU A 114 -6.24 -8.25 20.70
CA LEU A 114 -4.98 -8.69 21.32
C LEU A 114 -5.19 -9.11 22.76
N ALA A 115 -5.83 -8.28 23.57
CA ALA A 115 -6.05 -8.56 24.99
C ALA A 115 -6.93 -9.79 25.20
N ASP A 116 -8.06 -9.89 24.46
CA ASP A 116 -8.92 -11.08 24.50
C ASP A 116 -8.17 -12.35 24.09
N ALA A 117 -7.25 -12.24 23.11
CA ALA A 117 -6.42 -13.38 22.71
C ALA A 117 -5.50 -13.84 23.82
N LEU A 118 -4.80 -12.90 24.45
CA LEU A 118 -3.85 -13.17 25.51
C LEU A 118 -4.55 -13.71 26.77
N TYR A 119 -5.66 -13.12 27.21
CA TYR A 119 -6.44 -13.64 28.34
C TYR A 119 -7.00 -15.05 28.08
N GLN A 120 -7.39 -15.37 26.83
CA GLN A 120 -7.81 -16.73 26.47
C GLN A 120 -6.66 -17.75 26.52
N SER A 121 -5.41 -17.29 26.37
CA SER A 121 -4.19 -18.11 26.51
C SER A 121 -3.62 -18.08 27.96
N ASN A 122 -4.39 -17.57 28.94
CA ASN A 122 -3.98 -17.35 30.31
C ASN A 122 -2.75 -16.42 30.47
N SER A 123 -2.50 -15.54 29.51
CA SER A 123 -1.43 -14.56 29.61
C SER A 123 -1.94 -13.27 30.25
N SER A 124 -1.13 -12.69 31.11
CA SER A 124 -1.40 -11.45 31.83
C SER A 124 -0.87 -10.23 31.10
N ILE A 125 -1.62 -9.10 31.18
CA ILE A 125 -1.30 -7.84 30.50
C ILE A 125 -1.35 -6.69 31.47
N ALA A 126 -0.30 -5.85 31.48
CA ALA A 126 -0.28 -4.60 32.19
C ALA A 126 -0.03 -3.41 31.25
N VAL A 127 -0.55 -2.22 31.63
CA VAL A 127 -0.35 -0.97 30.90
C VAL A 127 0.18 0.13 31.80
N LEU A 128 1.19 0.88 31.36
CA LEU A 128 1.80 1.98 32.11
C LEU A 128 1.99 3.23 31.25
N GLY A 129 1.66 4.39 31.82
CA GLY A 129 1.96 5.69 31.23
C GLY A 129 0.76 6.41 30.60
N ASN A 130 0.98 7.66 30.26
CA ASN A 130 0.03 8.53 29.56
C ASN A 130 0.75 9.65 28.80
N ALA A 131 -0.01 10.38 27.98
CA ALA A 131 0.44 11.57 27.29
C ALA A 131 -0.41 12.81 27.67
N ASP A 132 -0.92 12.86 28.89
CA ASP A 132 -1.73 13.96 29.42
C ASP A 132 -1.00 15.30 29.27
N ILE A 133 -1.73 16.34 28.85
CA ILE A 133 -1.27 17.74 28.76
C ILE A 133 -2.16 18.60 29.63
N TRP A 134 -1.77 19.87 29.85
CA TRP A 134 -2.56 20.81 30.57
C TRP A 134 -4.03 20.78 30.11
N GLN A 135 -4.92 20.52 31.06
CA GLN A 135 -6.38 20.45 30.86
C GLN A 135 -6.93 19.35 29.96
N GLN A 136 -6.10 18.40 29.45
CA GLN A 136 -6.59 17.33 28.60
C GLN A 136 -5.97 15.97 28.94
N SER A 137 -6.82 15.01 29.28
CA SER A 137 -6.41 13.60 29.36
C SER A 137 -6.12 13.05 27.96
N ARG A 138 -4.98 12.35 27.80
CA ARG A 138 -4.53 11.76 26.55
C ARG A 138 -3.93 10.38 26.83
N ARG A 139 -4.80 9.38 27.12
CA ARG A 139 -4.40 8.07 27.63
C ARG A 139 -4.64 6.97 26.60
N HIS A 140 -4.28 7.27 25.36
CA HIS A 140 -4.48 6.37 24.22
C HIS A 140 -3.70 5.06 24.31
N ILE A 141 -2.70 4.95 25.18
CA ILE A 141 -1.95 3.70 25.43
C ILE A 141 -2.87 2.54 25.82
N GLY A 142 -3.94 2.80 26.57
CA GLY A 142 -4.93 1.79 26.94
C GLY A 142 -5.55 1.08 25.73
N MET A 143 -5.62 1.72 24.56
CA MET A 143 -6.22 1.14 23.36
C MET A 143 -5.51 -0.12 22.85
N ILE A 144 -4.25 -0.34 23.21
CA ILE A 144 -3.53 -1.57 22.86
C ILE A 144 -3.94 -2.71 23.78
N ALA A 145 -4.22 -2.42 25.06
CA ALA A 145 -4.40 -3.40 26.14
C ALA A 145 -5.85 -3.67 26.52
N ILE A 146 -6.84 -2.84 26.12
CA ILE A 146 -8.25 -3.09 26.46
C ILE A 146 -8.75 -4.40 25.85
N ASN A 147 -9.59 -5.12 26.60
CA ASN A 147 -10.36 -6.25 26.13
C ASN A 147 -11.65 -5.77 25.41
N LYS A 148 -12.46 -6.71 24.90
CA LYS A 148 -13.75 -6.41 24.24
C LYS A 148 -14.77 -5.68 25.13
N TYR A 149 -14.51 -5.58 26.42
CA TYR A 149 -15.32 -4.86 27.40
C TYR A 149 -14.70 -3.51 27.82
N GLY A 150 -13.56 -3.12 27.23
CA GLY A 150 -12.85 -1.88 27.54
C GLY A 150 -12.12 -1.89 28.87
N LEU A 151 -11.78 -3.07 29.39
CA LEU A 151 -11.15 -3.28 30.68
C LEU A 151 -9.70 -3.75 30.53
N ILE A 152 -8.84 -3.28 31.45
CA ILE A 152 -7.47 -3.78 31.66
C ILE A 152 -7.33 -4.11 33.14
N PHE A 153 -6.80 -5.27 33.48
CA PHE A 153 -6.79 -5.78 34.85
C PHE A 153 -5.55 -5.37 35.66
N GLU A 154 -4.46 -4.98 34.99
CA GLU A 154 -3.22 -4.55 35.65
C GLU A 154 -2.69 -3.25 34.97
N GLY A 155 -2.23 -2.30 35.78
CA GLY A 155 -1.57 -1.11 35.24
C GLY A 155 -1.97 0.21 35.88
N ASP A 156 -1.41 1.28 35.35
CA ASP A 156 -1.68 2.66 35.79
C ASP A 156 -1.49 3.63 34.59
N VAL A 157 -2.54 4.39 34.29
CA VAL A 157 -2.54 5.44 33.26
C VAL A 157 -2.88 6.82 33.87
N GLY A 158 -2.96 6.89 35.18
CA GLY A 158 -3.44 8.06 35.91
C GLY A 158 -2.44 9.21 35.97
N TYR A 159 -2.85 10.27 36.67
CA TYR A 159 -2.10 11.52 36.76
C TYR A 159 -0.70 11.38 37.37
N LYS A 160 -0.45 10.36 38.21
CA LYS A 160 0.88 10.10 38.80
C LYS A 160 1.94 9.69 37.78
N MET A 161 1.53 9.20 36.60
CA MET A 161 2.43 8.87 35.49
C MET A 161 3.04 10.10 34.82
N ALA A 162 2.50 11.30 35.08
CA ALA A 162 3.04 12.58 34.63
C ALA A 162 3.44 13.44 35.82
N LEU A 163 4.58 14.11 35.71
CA LEU A 163 5.08 15.08 36.66
C LEU A 163 4.85 16.48 36.10
N ARG A 164 4.28 17.37 36.90
CA ARG A 164 4.13 18.78 36.51
C ARG A 164 5.52 19.43 36.33
N SER A 165 5.65 20.18 35.26
CA SER A 165 6.88 20.89 34.92
C SER A 165 6.56 22.24 34.31
N ASP A 166 6.86 23.29 35.02
CA ASP A 166 6.60 24.68 34.59
C ASP A 166 7.56 25.09 33.44
N GLN A 167 8.66 24.37 33.26
CA GLN A 167 9.63 24.61 32.18
C GLN A 167 9.24 23.90 30.87
N HIS A 168 8.44 22.83 30.94
CA HIS A 168 8.08 22.07 29.75
C HIS A 168 6.83 22.66 29.06
N PRO A 169 6.84 22.91 27.74
CA PRO A 169 5.75 23.61 27.04
C PRO A 169 4.36 22.99 27.19
N SER A 170 4.28 21.68 27.45
CA SER A 170 2.99 21.01 27.69
C SER A 170 2.52 21.03 29.13
N GLY A 171 3.30 21.60 30.05
CA GLY A 171 3.04 21.62 31.50
C GLY A 171 3.37 20.29 32.21
N TYR A 172 3.72 19.24 31.49
CA TYR A 172 3.99 17.90 32.06
C TYR A 172 5.15 17.21 31.36
N ILE A 173 5.89 16.39 32.12
CA ILE A 173 6.86 15.40 31.65
C ILE A 173 6.49 14.02 32.22
N THR A 174 6.99 12.96 31.64
CA THR A 174 6.81 11.59 32.17
C THR A 174 7.50 11.46 33.55
N ASN A 175 6.76 11.01 34.55
CA ASN A 175 7.30 10.70 35.87
C ASN A 175 8.06 9.37 35.80
N GLN A 176 9.33 9.44 35.39
CA GLN A 176 10.15 8.23 35.15
C GLN A 176 10.35 7.37 36.41
N ASP A 177 10.51 8.00 37.58
CA ASP A 177 10.76 7.27 38.82
C ASP A 177 9.52 6.50 39.26
N TYR A 178 8.34 7.11 39.21
CA TYR A 178 7.08 6.43 39.49
C TYR A 178 6.78 5.33 38.45
N LEU A 179 7.00 5.60 37.17
CA LEU A 179 6.80 4.61 36.11
C LEU A 179 7.72 3.41 36.31
N LEU A 180 9.01 3.61 36.60
CA LEU A 180 9.97 2.53 36.85
C LEU A 180 9.64 1.76 38.14
N LYS A 181 9.19 2.43 39.18
CA LYS A 181 8.68 1.76 40.38
C LYS A 181 7.54 0.80 40.03
N LYS A 182 6.54 1.29 39.29
CA LYS A 182 5.40 0.47 38.84
C LYS A 182 5.82 -0.64 37.86
N PHE A 183 6.76 -0.36 36.97
CA PHE A 183 7.31 -1.38 36.07
C PHE A 183 7.96 -2.54 36.86
N ASN A 184 8.79 -2.22 37.87
CA ASN A 184 9.42 -3.25 38.72
C ASN A 184 8.40 -4.05 39.55
N GLU A 185 7.29 -3.42 39.98
CA GLU A 185 6.19 -4.13 40.70
C GLU A 185 5.42 -5.10 39.78
N LEU A 186 5.28 -4.77 38.50
CA LEU A 186 4.48 -5.52 37.52
C LEU A 186 5.29 -6.56 36.73
N LEU A 187 6.61 -6.36 36.59
CA LEU A 187 7.48 -7.22 35.79
C LEU A 187 7.40 -8.71 36.19
N PRO A 188 7.45 -9.10 37.49
CA PRO A 188 7.38 -10.51 37.87
C PRO A 188 5.97 -11.13 37.79
N LYS A 189 4.94 -10.31 37.47
CA LYS A 189 3.53 -10.73 37.52
C LYS A 189 2.86 -10.77 36.15
N ASN A 190 3.47 -10.16 35.14
CA ASN A 190 2.82 -9.98 33.85
C ASN A 190 3.70 -10.47 32.70
N ASP A 191 3.07 -11.20 31.79
CA ASP A 191 3.70 -11.70 30.57
C ASP A 191 3.90 -10.59 29.53
N LEU A 192 3.03 -9.56 29.54
CA LEU A 192 3.12 -8.39 28.66
C LEU A 192 2.96 -7.11 29.46
N ILE A 193 3.94 -6.22 29.37
CA ILE A 193 3.83 -4.85 29.90
C ILE A 193 3.94 -3.84 28.75
N ILE A 194 2.90 -3.06 28.56
CA ILE A 194 2.82 -2.02 27.52
C ILE A 194 3.11 -0.65 28.15
N ILE A 195 4.17 0.01 27.71
CA ILE A 195 4.65 1.25 28.33
C ILE A 195 4.62 2.39 27.33
N GLU A 196 4.04 3.53 27.71
CA GLU A 196 4.15 4.78 26.97
C GLU A 196 4.98 5.81 27.75
N SER A 197 6.06 6.32 27.14
CA SER A 197 6.60 7.61 27.50
C SER A 197 5.89 8.69 26.70
N GLY A 198 5.07 9.49 27.35
CA GLY A 198 4.22 10.48 26.69
C GLY A 198 4.96 11.76 26.22
N ASP A 199 6.24 11.95 26.54
CA ASP A 199 6.96 13.21 26.33
C ASP A 199 6.94 13.70 24.90
N THR A 200 7.21 12.81 23.94
CA THR A 200 7.22 13.15 22.51
C THR A 200 5.81 13.41 21.96
N SER A 201 4.80 12.68 22.46
CA SER A 201 3.38 12.89 22.12
C SER A 201 2.85 14.22 22.66
N ARG A 202 3.26 14.60 23.89
CA ARG A 202 2.95 15.91 24.48
C ARG A 202 3.51 17.05 23.63
N MET A 203 4.75 16.93 23.15
CA MET A 203 5.35 17.93 22.25
C MET A 203 4.57 18.09 20.96
N GLU A 204 4.16 16.99 20.31
CA GLU A 204 3.33 17.05 19.10
C GLU A 204 1.95 17.70 19.36
N ALA A 205 1.40 17.55 20.57
CA ALA A 205 0.13 18.15 20.93
C ALA A 205 0.18 19.68 21.02
N VAL A 206 1.29 20.23 21.54
CA VAL A 206 1.47 21.68 21.73
C VAL A 206 2.25 22.37 20.62
N LYS A 207 2.61 21.66 19.56
CA LYS A 207 3.43 22.16 18.46
C LYS A 207 2.95 23.48 17.86
N SER A 208 1.65 23.65 17.69
CA SER A 208 1.06 24.85 17.10
C SER A 208 1.18 26.09 17.96
N SER A 209 1.50 25.93 19.25
CA SER A 209 1.69 27.03 20.22
C SER A 209 3.14 27.43 20.43
N LEU A 210 4.07 26.85 19.66
CA LEU A 210 5.51 27.06 19.80
C LEU A 210 6.15 27.61 18.53
N LEU A 211 7.16 28.46 18.71
CA LEU A 211 8.08 28.79 17.62
C LEU A 211 8.87 27.57 17.18
N ALA A 212 9.24 27.52 15.91
CA ALA A 212 9.87 26.34 15.29
C ALA A 212 11.16 25.91 16.00
N ASP A 213 12.02 26.87 16.35
CA ASP A 213 13.30 26.58 17.02
C ASP A 213 13.08 26.07 18.44
N LYS A 214 12.16 26.68 19.21
CA LYS A 214 11.81 26.20 20.55
C LYS A 214 11.23 24.79 20.48
N PHE A 215 10.32 24.54 19.53
CA PHE A 215 9.76 23.20 19.32
C PHE A 215 10.85 22.18 19.02
N LYS A 216 11.81 22.52 18.15
CA LYS A 216 12.90 21.60 17.78
C LYS A 216 13.74 21.20 19.00
N VAL A 217 14.21 22.17 19.79
CA VAL A 217 15.04 21.91 20.98
C VAL A 217 14.26 21.07 22.00
N GLU A 218 13.02 21.41 22.30
CA GLU A 218 12.23 20.68 23.31
C GLU A 218 11.83 19.29 22.82
N LYS A 219 11.68 19.10 21.50
CA LYS A 219 11.44 17.80 20.89
C LYS A 219 12.66 16.90 21.04
N GLU A 220 13.86 17.40 20.76
CA GLU A 220 15.13 16.67 20.94
C GLU A 220 15.34 16.31 22.42
N ASN A 221 15.07 17.25 23.36
CA ASN A 221 15.11 16.99 24.81
C ASN A 221 14.10 15.87 25.20
N SER A 222 12.91 15.87 24.60
CA SER A 222 11.90 14.86 24.87
C SER A 222 12.33 13.47 24.37
N ILE A 223 12.94 13.39 23.19
CA ILE A 223 13.49 12.13 22.65
C ILE A 223 14.61 11.61 23.56
N THR A 224 15.51 12.48 24.01
CA THR A 224 16.59 12.11 24.95
C THR A 224 16.04 11.62 26.29
N ARG A 225 14.93 12.20 26.81
CA ARG A 225 14.29 11.69 28.04
C ARG A 225 13.72 10.28 27.82
N VAL A 226 13.08 10.03 26.66
CA VAL A 226 12.58 8.69 26.31
C VAL A 226 13.74 7.68 26.19
N ASP A 227 14.87 8.08 25.59
CA ASP A 227 16.06 7.23 25.48
C ASP A 227 16.61 6.81 26.85
N LYS A 228 16.67 7.76 27.80
CA LYS A 228 17.10 7.47 29.19
C LYS A 228 16.16 6.47 29.88
N LEU A 229 14.85 6.67 29.75
CA LEU A 229 13.84 5.74 30.29
C LEU A 229 13.98 4.35 29.66
N LEU A 230 14.14 4.29 28.33
CA LEU A 230 14.32 3.03 27.58
C LEU A 230 15.56 2.27 28.06
N GLY A 231 16.68 2.99 28.28
CA GLY A 231 17.89 2.41 28.84
C GLY A 231 17.69 1.80 30.23
N LYS A 232 16.95 2.48 31.11
CA LYS A 232 16.64 1.98 32.48
C LYS A 232 15.74 0.73 32.43
N ILE A 233 14.76 0.69 31.52
CA ILE A 233 13.88 -0.48 31.29
C ILE A 233 14.70 -1.65 30.73
N ALA A 234 15.48 -1.40 29.68
CA ALA A 234 16.29 -2.43 29.03
C ALA A 234 17.34 -3.06 29.96
N ALA A 235 17.84 -2.32 30.94
CA ALA A 235 18.78 -2.82 31.94
C ALA A 235 18.15 -3.81 32.94
N LYS A 236 16.82 -3.92 33.00
CA LYS A 236 16.08 -4.85 33.87
C LYS A 236 15.69 -6.15 33.17
N LEU A 237 15.89 -6.24 31.86
CA LEU A 237 15.51 -7.37 31.02
C LEU A 237 16.70 -8.27 30.73
N ASP A 238 16.50 -9.58 30.78
CA ASP A 238 17.45 -10.58 30.27
C ASP A 238 17.05 -10.97 28.84
N PHE A 239 17.67 -10.40 27.84
CA PHE A 239 17.36 -10.67 26.42
C PHE A 239 17.69 -12.10 25.96
N ARG A 240 18.10 -13.01 26.86
CA ARG A 240 18.16 -14.44 26.58
C ARG A 240 16.82 -15.12 26.74
N GLU A 241 15.89 -14.47 27.49
CA GLU A 241 14.55 -14.98 27.80
C GLU A 241 13.47 -13.92 27.47
N ASP A 242 13.76 -12.63 27.74
CA ASP A 242 12.83 -11.52 27.56
C ASP A 242 12.85 -10.95 26.14
N TYR A 243 11.71 -10.41 25.75
CA TYR A 243 11.52 -9.67 24.52
C TYR A 243 11.25 -8.19 24.79
N LEU A 244 11.85 -7.31 24.00
CA LEU A 244 11.52 -5.87 23.96
C LEU A 244 11.10 -5.49 22.56
N PHE A 245 9.87 -5.05 22.39
CA PHE A 245 9.37 -4.50 21.13
C PHE A 245 9.21 -3.00 21.24
N PHE A 246 10.20 -2.24 20.78
CA PHE A 246 10.13 -0.79 20.68
C PHE A 246 9.36 -0.40 19.42
N VAL A 247 8.30 0.41 19.58
CA VAL A 247 7.40 0.83 18.51
C VAL A 247 7.19 2.34 18.55
N VAL A 248 7.17 2.95 17.36
CA VAL A 248 6.73 4.33 17.16
C VAL A 248 5.39 4.30 16.41
N PRO A 249 4.25 4.42 17.11
CA PRO A 249 2.92 4.24 16.51
C PRO A 249 2.56 5.25 15.43
N THR A 250 3.02 6.51 15.55
CA THR A 250 2.83 7.53 14.52
C THR A 250 4.10 8.35 14.28
N THR A 251 4.26 8.86 13.08
CA THR A 251 5.33 9.81 12.73
C THR A 251 4.97 11.23 13.19
N SER A 252 5.96 12.10 13.31
CA SER A 252 5.76 13.51 13.62
C SER A 252 4.92 14.25 12.56
N LYS A 253 4.21 15.31 12.96
CA LYS A 253 3.46 16.16 12.01
C LYS A 253 4.39 16.76 10.95
N SER A 254 5.60 17.18 11.36
CA SER A 254 6.65 17.69 10.45
C SER A 254 7.11 16.62 9.48
N GLY A 255 7.41 15.42 9.96
CA GLY A 255 7.81 14.27 9.16
C GLY A 255 6.78 13.94 8.09
N ARG A 256 5.49 13.92 8.44
CA ARG A 256 4.40 13.70 7.47
C ARG A 256 4.40 14.70 6.32
N LEU A 257 4.64 15.97 6.61
CA LEU A 257 4.72 17.03 5.59
C LEU A 257 5.94 16.85 4.67
N ARG A 258 7.07 16.39 5.23
CA ARG A 258 8.28 16.05 4.46
C ARG A 258 8.21 14.72 3.72
N GLY A 259 7.11 13.95 3.86
CA GLY A 259 6.97 12.62 3.24
C GLY A 259 7.53 11.46 4.09
N GLN A 260 8.04 11.73 5.28
CA GLN A 260 8.51 10.74 6.26
C GLN A 260 7.31 10.15 7.00
N LYS A 261 6.72 9.10 6.44
CA LYS A 261 5.47 8.52 6.94
C LYS A 261 5.63 7.10 7.48
N LEU A 262 6.81 6.53 7.35
CA LEU A 262 7.18 5.27 7.98
C LEU A 262 7.92 5.57 9.29
N THR A 263 7.73 4.72 10.29
CA THR A 263 8.29 4.87 11.62
C THR A 263 9.25 3.75 11.95
N LEU A 264 10.11 3.92 12.95
CA LEU A 264 11.04 2.90 13.39
C LEU A 264 10.35 1.91 14.33
N SER A 265 10.62 0.61 14.13
CA SER A 265 10.36 -0.45 15.10
C SER A 265 11.61 -1.31 15.31
N ILE A 266 11.82 -1.76 16.55
CA ILE A 266 12.96 -2.58 16.96
C ILE A 266 12.42 -3.73 17.79
N LEU A 267 12.79 -4.95 17.45
CA LEU A 267 12.51 -6.14 18.24
C LEU A 267 13.82 -6.75 18.74
N ILE A 268 13.90 -7.00 20.03
CA ILE A 268 15.05 -7.59 20.68
C ILE A 268 14.59 -8.79 21.50
N GLY A 269 15.39 -9.82 21.51
CA GLY A 269 15.12 -11.06 22.26
C GLY A 269 16.03 -12.19 21.81
N PRO A 270 15.78 -13.42 22.24
CA PRO A 270 16.61 -14.57 21.90
C PRO A 270 16.73 -14.76 20.37
N LYS A 271 17.96 -14.78 19.87
CA LYS A 271 18.27 -15.02 18.45
C LYS A 271 17.64 -14.01 17.46
N ILE A 272 17.24 -12.82 17.94
CA ILE A 272 16.64 -11.74 17.11
C ILE A 272 17.69 -10.70 16.79
N ALA A 273 18.14 -10.62 15.53
CA ALA A 273 19.05 -9.59 15.04
C ALA A 273 18.88 -9.36 13.54
N GLY A 274 19.17 -8.15 13.07
CA GLY A 274 19.19 -7.82 11.66
C GLY A 274 18.01 -6.99 11.17
N LEU A 275 17.25 -7.47 10.17
CA LEU A 275 16.09 -6.79 9.61
C LEU A 275 14.81 -7.56 9.92
N LEU A 276 13.73 -6.84 10.28
CA LEU A 276 12.41 -7.43 10.41
C LEU A 276 11.72 -7.57 9.05
N LYS A 277 10.94 -8.63 8.92
CA LYS A 277 10.09 -8.92 7.77
C LYS A 277 8.78 -9.56 8.26
N SER A 278 7.69 -9.32 7.56
CA SER A 278 6.41 -10.00 7.77
C SER A 278 5.83 -10.55 6.48
N ASN A 279 4.95 -11.54 6.56
CA ASN A 279 4.19 -12.04 5.41
C ASN A 279 3.14 -11.03 4.92
N THR A 280 2.76 -10.05 5.74
CA THR A 280 1.89 -8.93 5.34
C THR A 280 2.53 -8.07 4.26
N THR A 281 3.83 -7.77 4.39
CA THR A 281 4.54 -6.92 3.43
C THR A 281 5.35 -7.72 2.42
N LYS A 282 5.83 -8.89 2.78
CA LYS A 282 6.81 -9.70 2.03
C LYS A 282 8.06 -8.88 1.64
N ARG A 283 8.42 -7.86 2.45
CA ARG A 283 9.55 -6.95 2.21
C ARG A 283 10.48 -6.93 3.42
N GLN A 284 11.77 -7.10 3.17
CA GLN A 284 12.80 -6.94 4.21
C GLN A 284 12.85 -5.50 4.68
N GLY A 285 12.93 -5.29 5.99
CA GLY A 285 13.00 -3.98 6.60
C GLY A 285 11.69 -3.16 6.55
N ILE A 286 10.56 -3.75 6.16
CA ILE A 286 9.25 -3.09 6.18
C ILE A 286 8.21 -4.00 6.81
N ILE A 287 7.56 -3.53 7.88
CA ILE A 287 6.42 -4.15 8.54
C ILE A 287 5.24 -3.19 8.60
N THR A 288 4.13 -3.64 9.16
CA THR A 288 2.95 -2.80 9.41
C THR A 288 2.60 -2.80 10.89
N ASN A 289 1.89 -1.78 11.35
CA ASN A 289 1.34 -1.74 12.70
C ASN A 289 0.36 -2.90 12.97
N LEU A 290 -0.20 -3.52 11.92
CA LEU A 290 -1.05 -4.71 12.03
C LEU A 290 -0.27 -5.96 12.46
N ASP A 291 1.04 -6.00 12.18
CA ASP A 291 1.92 -7.14 12.46
C ASP A 291 2.33 -7.22 13.94
N ILE A 292 2.10 -6.15 14.71
CA ILE A 292 2.53 -6.05 16.10
C ILE A 292 1.73 -7.01 16.99
N ALA A 293 0.39 -6.96 16.94
CA ALA A 293 -0.47 -7.84 17.75
C ALA A 293 -0.22 -9.34 17.51
N PRO A 294 -0.23 -9.85 16.26
CA PRO A 294 0.07 -11.27 16.03
C PRO A 294 1.49 -11.65 16.44
N THR A 295 2.45 -10.73 16.36
CA THR A 295 3.82 -10.95 16.81
C THR A 295 3.88 -11.13 18.33
N ILE A 296 3.29 -10.21 19.09
CA ILE A 296 3.22 -10.29 20.55
C ILE A 296 2.52 -11.61 20.97
N TYR A 297 1.35 -11.91 20.36
CA TYR A 297 0.59 -13.12 20.66
C TYR A 297 1.39 -14.40 20.42
N ASN A 298 2.13 -14.47 19.30
CA ASN A 298 2.96 -15.62 18.95
C ASN A 298 4.15 -15.80 19.91
N TYR A 299 4.85 -14.70 20.28
CA TYR A 299 5.99 -14.79 21.21
C TYR A 299 5.57 -15.18 22.63
N LEU A 300 4.31 -14.95 23.01
CA LEU A 300 3.74 -15.42 24.28
C LEU A 300 3.09 -16.80 24.16
N GLY A 301 3.45 -17.59 23.15
CA GLY A 301 3.01 -18.98 22.98
C GLY A 301 1.63 -19.15 22.37
N GLY A 302 0.98 -18.07 21.95
CA GLY A 302 -0.33 -18.13 21.29
C GLY A 302 -0.23 -18.76 19.89
N ARG A 303 -1.22 -19.58 19.54
CA ARG A 303 -1.32 -20.25 18.24
C ARG A 303 -2.63 -19.86 17.56
N GLU A 304 -2.56 -19.66 16.24
CA GLU A 304 -3.70 -19.51 15.32
C GLU A 304 -4.85 -18.60 15.79
N LYS A 305 -4.65 -17.28 15.75
CA LYS A 305 -5.74 -16.33 15.84
C LYS A 305 -5.82 -15.48 14.57
N GLU A 306 -7.05 -15.15 14.17
CA GLU A 306 -7.34 -14.36 12.98
C GLU A 306 -7.01 -12.87 13.20
N PHE A 307 -5.74 -12.51 13.08
CA PHE A 307 -5.30 -11.13 12.87
C PHE A 307 -5.14 -10.85 11.39
N THR A 308 -5.35 -9.61 10.97
CA THR A 308 -5.08 -9.19 9.57
C THR A 308 -3.59 -9.13 9.28
N GLY A 309 -2.76 -8.75 10.26
CA GLY A 309 -1.31 -8.78 10.19
C GLY A 309 -0.73 -10.19 10.32
N SER A 310 0.56 -10.31 10.14
CA SER A 310 1.32 -11.56 10.26
C SER A 310 2.46 -11.42 11.26
N VAL A 311 2.88 -12.54 11.85
CA VAL A 311 4.05 -12.58 12.73
C VAL A 311 5.28 -12.02 12.02
N VAL A 312 6.06 -11.25 12.75
CA VAL A 312 7.31 -10.67 12.27
C VAL A 312 8.46 -11.62 12.52
N GLU A 313 9.30 -11.80 11.51
CA GLU A 313 10.50 -12.63 11.56
C GLU A 313 11.76 -11.77 11.42
N ALA A 314 12.85 -12.14 12.09
CA ALA A 314 14.14 -11.50 11.94
C ALA A 314 14.97 -12.20 10.84
N ILE A 315 15.58 -11.40 9.97
CA ILE A 315 16.51 -11.87 8.94
C ILE A 315 17.88 -11.30 9.26
N PRO A 316 18.90 -12.15 9.44
CA PRO A 316 20.27 -11.70 9.73
C PRO A 316 20.77 -10.70 8.67
N SER A 317 21.36 -9.60 9.14
CA SER A 317 21.94 -8.56 8.28
C SER A 317 23.00 -7.79 9.07
N SER A 318 24.18 -7.62 8.50
CA SER A 318 25.29 -6.91 9.14
C SER A 318 25.20 -5.38 9.02
N LYS A 319 24.43 -4.87 8.04
CA LYS A 319 24.28 -3.42 7.74
C LYS A 319 22.82 -2.98 7.80
N SER A 320 22.11 -3.42 8.83
CA SER A 320 20.66 -3.21 8.93
C SER A 320 20.26 -1.74 8.95
N LEU A 321 20.95 -0.91 9.73
CA LEU A 321 20.63 0.51 9.86
C LEU A 321 20.91 1.29 8.57
N ASP A 322 22.07 1.08 7.93
CA ASP A 322 22.42 1.74 6.67
C ASP A 322 21.44 1.37 5.57
N TYR A 323 21.04 0.09 5.53
CA TYR A 323 20.02 -0.39 4.60
C TYR A 323 18.69 0.32 4.83
N LEU A 324 18.21 0.43 6.08
CA LEU A 324 16.93 1.09 6.39
C LEU A 324 16.98 2.59 6.06
N ILE A 325 18.07 3.29 6.37
CA ILE A 325 18.24 4.72 6.05
C ILE A 325 18.18 4.92 4.52
N SER A 326 18.91 4.08 3.77
CA SER A 326 18.89 4.12 2.30
C SER A 326 17.50 3.83 1.75
N LEU A 327 16.83 2.79 2.28
CA LEU A 327 15.48 2.39 1.87
C LEU A 327 14.46 3.50 2.15
N ASP A 328 14.50 4.11 3.33
CA ASP A 328 13.61 5.21 3.72
C ASP A 328 13.79 6.43 2.80
N LYS A 329 15.03 6.81 2.53
CA LYS A 329 15.35 7.91 1.59
C LYS A 329 14.83 7.63 0.17
N GLN A 330 14.95 6.38 -0.32
CA GLN A 330 14.43 5.98 -1.62
C GLN A 330 12.90 6.05 -1.66
N ILE A 331 12.24 5.54 -0.62
CA ILE A 331 10.78 5.56 -0.48
C ILE A 331 10.25 7.00 -0.44
N GLN A 332 10.87 7.88 0.34
CA GLN A 332 10.50 9.29 0.45
C GLN A 332 10.62 10.03 -0.89
N LYS A 333 11.76 9.87 -1.59
CA LYS A 333 11.97 10.49 -2.91
C LYS A 333 10.94 10.00 -3.92
N THR A 334 10.75 8.68 -4.03
CA THR A 334 9.76 8.11 -4.96
C THR A 334 8.35 8.60 -4.63
N PHE A 335 8.00 8.66 -3.35
CA PHE A 335 6.69 9.14 -2.90
C PHE A 335 6.46 10.62 -3.26
N SER A 336 7.46 11.48 -3.08
CA SER A 336 7.37 12.91 -3.39
C SER A 336 7.36 13.21 -4.90
N TRP A 337 8.11 12.45 -5.69
CA TRP A 337 8.22 12.61 -7.14
C TRP A 337 7.02 12.07 -7.91
N ARG A 338 6.41 11.00 -7.39
CA ARG A 338 5.30 10.29 -8.03
C ARG A 338 4.17 11.21 -8.52
N PRO A 339 3.62 12.15 -7.75
CA PRO A 339 2.55 13.02 -8.22
C PRO A 339 2.97 13.91 -9.40
N ILE A 340 4.21 14.42 -9.39
CA ILE A 340 4.73 15.32 -10.43
C ILE A 340 4.96 14.54 -11.74
N LEU A 341 5.65 13.41 -11.65
CA LEU A 341 5.98 12.56 -12.81
C LEU A 341 4.73 11.96 -13.45
N ILE A 342 3.78 11.45 -12.65
CA ILE A 342 2.54 10.89 -13.19
C ILE A 342 1.66 11.98 -13.80
N LYS A 343 1.51 13.15 -13.15
CA LYS A 343 0.74 14.26 -13.71
C LYS A 343 1.36 14.78 -15.02
N GLY A 344 2.70 14.92 -15.06
CA GLY A 344 3.43 15.29 -16.28
C GLY A 344 3.23 14.30 -17.42
N PHE A 345 3.35 13.01 -17.13
CA PHE A 345 3.11 11.93 -18.09
C PHE A 345 1.68 11.93 -18.64
N ILE A 346 0.68 12.12 -17.77
CA ILE A 346 -0.73 12.21 -18.18
C ILE A 346 -0.98 13.47 -19.04
N LEU A 347 -0.42 14.61 -18.64
CA LEU A 347 -0.55 15.85 -19.40
C LEU A 347 0.02 15.68 -20.82
N LEU A 348 1.20 15.09 -20.95
CA LEU A 348 1.81 14.81 -22.26
C LEU A 348 0.96 13.87 -23.11
N GLN A 349 0.33 12.84 -22.51
CA GLN A 349 -0.61 11.98 -23.22
C GLN A 349 -1.80 12.79 -23.77
N ILE A 350 -2.43 13.61 -22.93
CA ILE A 350 -3.61 14.43 -23.31
C ILE A 350 -3.24 15.41 -24.43
N ILE A 351 -2.09 16.10 -24.33
CA ILE A 351 -1.60 17.02 -25.36
C ILE A 351 -1.37 16.27 -26.68
N THR A 352 -0.74 15.09 -26.61
CA THR A 352 -0.48 14.27 -27.81
C THR A 352 -1.79 13.80 -28.45
N LEU A 353 -2.77 13.35 -27.66
CA LEU A 353 -4.08 12.93 -28.15
C LEU A 353 -4.85 14.08 -28.79
N PHE A 354 -4.80 15.27 -28.19
CA PHE A 354 -5.41 16.49 -28.78
C PHE A 354 -4.75 16.85 -30.08
N LEU A 355 -3.42 16.86 -30.14
CA LEU A 355 -2.67 17.16 -31.36
C LEU A 355 -3.00 16.18 -32.50
N VAL A 356 -3.00 14.86 -32.19
CA VAL A 356 -3.34 13.84 -33.18
C VAL A 356 -4.82 13.94 -33.60
N GLY A 357 -5.73 14.19 -32.66
CA GLY A 357 -7.14 14.43 -32.97
C GLY A 357 -7.36 15.59 -33.88
N SER A 358 -6.61 16.70 -33.67
CA SER A 358 -6.64 17.87 -34.55
C SER A 358 -6.14 17.54 -35.96
N ILE A 359 -5.06 16.76 -36.10
CA ILE A 359 -4.54 16.31 -37.40
C ILE A 359 -5.56 15.44 -38.15
N ILE A 360 -6.29 14.58 -37.43
CA ILE A 360 -7.32 13.74 -38.03
C ILE A 360 -8.54 14.56 -38.50
N LEU A 361 -8.90 15.61 -37.77
CA LEU A 361 -10.07 16.48 -38.11
C LEU A 361 -9.77 17.51 -39.18
N TYR A 362 -8.58 18.10 -39.15
CA TYR A 362 -8.16 19.22 -40.04
C TYR A 362 -7.01 18.78 -40.95
N LYS A 363 -7.27 18.66 -42.27
CA LYS A 363 -6.31 18.16 -43.25
C LYS A 363 -5.19 19.18 -43.62
N ASP A 364 -5.45 20.47 -43.37
CA ASP A 364 -4.56 21.58 -43.79
C ASP A 364 -3.47 21.90 -42.75
N LEU A 365 -3.25 21.02 -41.76
CA LEU A 365 -2.22 21.22 -40.74
C LEU A 365 -0.81 20.93 -41.33
N PRO A 366 0.22 21.69 -40.90
CA PRO A 366 1.59 21.50 -41.36
C PRO A 366 2.11 20.06 -41.15
N ARG A 367 2.84 19.56 -42.18
CA ARG A 367 3.47 18.21 -42.12
C ARG A 367 4.35 18.00 -40.89
N ILE A 368 4.97 19.07 -40.36
CA ILE A 368 5.83 19.01 -39.18
C ILE A 368 5.05 18.52 -37.95
N LEU A 369 3.76 18.88 -37.79
CA LEU A 369 2.93 18.43 -36.70
C LEU A 369 2.68 16.91 -36.72
N LYS A 370 2.54 16.34 -37.93
CA LYS A 370 2.42 14.90 -38.12
C LYS A 370 3.70 14.18 -37.69
N VAL A 371 4.87 14.73 -38.11
CA VAL A 371 6.17 14.18 -37.70
C VAL A 371 6.31 14.22 -36.17
N ILE A 372 6.09 15.41 -35.58
CA ILE A 372 6.15 15.55 -34.09
C ILE A 372 5.21 14.55 -33.40
N SER A 373 3.98 14.41 -33.88
CA SER A 373 3.00 13.49 -33.32
C SER A 373 3.45 12.03 -33.35
N ASN A 374 4.05 11.58 -34.47
CA ASN A 374 4.60 10.23 -34.59
C ASN A 374 5.72 9.98 -33.56
N TYR A 375 6.62 10.97 -33.38
CA TYR A 375 7.66 10.88 -32.34
C TYR A 375 7.05 10.86 -30.95
N LEU A 376 6.09 11.73 -30.64
CA LEU A 376 5.44 11.78 -29.33
C LEU A 376 4.71 10.48 -29.00
N LEU A 377 3.95 9.90 -29.95
CA LEU A 377 3.21 8.65 -29.74
C LEU A 377 4.13 7.51 -29.33
N ILE A 378 5.26 7.32 -30.01
CA ILE A 378 6.21 6.24 -29.68
C ILE A 378 7.04 6.60 -28.44
N SER A 379 7.46 7.86 -28.27
CA SER A 379 8.24 8.30 -27.10
C SER A 379 7.48 8.08 -25.80
N LEU A 380 6.17 8.34 -25.77
CA LEU A 380 5.34 8.16 -24.60
C LEU A 380 5.19 6.68 -24.20
N LEU A 381 5.30 5.74 -25.14
CA LEU A 381 5.28 4.31 -24.86
C LEU A 381 6.56 3.78 -24.19
N TRP A 382 7.70 4.53 -24.26
CA TRP A 382 8.91 4.19 -23.51
C TRP A 382 8.83 4.56 -22.03
N ILE A 383 8.02 5.58 -21.68
CA ILE A 383 7.99 6.15 -20.32
C ILE A 383 7.66 5.10 -19.23
N PRO A 384 6.71 4.13 -19.40
CA PRO A 384 6.48 3.12 -18.41
C PRO A 384 7.70 2.26 -18.07
N ALA A 385 8.51 1.87 -19.05
CA ALA A 385 9.77 1.15 -18.85
C ALA A 385 10.79 2.02 -18.09
N LEU A 386 10.92 3.31 -18.45
CA LEU A 386 11.78 4.28 -17.76
C LEU A 386 11.32 4.52 -16.31
N PHE A 387 10.01 4.55 -16.06
CA PHE A 387 9.47 4.62 -14.72
C PHE A 387 9.73 3.34 -13.91
N LEU A 388 9.75 2.17 -14.54
CA LEU A 388 10.08 0.91 -13.86
C LEU A 388 11.52 0.94 -13.31
N VAL A 389 12.47 1.43 -14.09
CA VAL A 389 13.88 1.54 -13.70
C VAL A 389 14.23 2.81 -12.94
N SER A 390 13.23 3.58 -12.49
CA SER A 390 13.42 4.89 -11.81
C SER A 390 14.32 4.84 -10.56
N ARG A 391 14.52 3.66 -9.97
CA ARG A 391 15.48 3.45 -8.88
C ARG A 391 16.90 3.92 -9.23
N ILE A 392 17.29 3.83 -10.50
CA ILE A 392 18.62 4.24 -10.98
C ILE A 392 18.80 5.76 -10.86
N TYR A 393 17.71 6.53 -10.97
CA TYR A 393 17.73 7.99 -10.98
C TYR A 393 17.61 8.63 -9.59
N ILE A 394 17.43 7.86 -8.52
CA ILE A 394 17.17 8.39 -7.16
C ILE A 394 18.34 9.25 -6.62
N GLY A 395 19.56 9.08 -7.14
CA GLY A 395 20.71 9.90 -6.81
C GLY A 395 20.60 11.36 -7.29
N PHE A 396 19.87 11.62 -8.37
CA PHE A 396 19.75 12.93 -9.01
C PHE A 396 18.64 13.80 -8.40
N ASN A 397 18.57 15.05 -8.83
CA ASN A 397 17.42 15.90 -8.52
C ASN A 397 16.26 15.65 -9.51
N LEU A 398 15.05 16.08 -9.15
CA LEU A 398 13.83 15.79 -9.93
C LEU A 398 13.88 16.37 -11.35
N ILE A 399 14.44 17.56 -11.53
CA ILE A 399 14.51 18.23 -12.84
C ILE A 399 15.40 17.41 -13.80
N LEU A 400 16.57 16.98 -13.34
CA LEU A 400 17.46 16.12 -14.14
C LEU A 400 16.80 14.77 -14.47
N VAL A 401 16.01 14.22 -13.56
CA VAL A 401 15.25 12.98 -13.81
C VAL A 401 14.20 13.20 -14.91
N ILE A 402 13.45 14.31 -14.86
CA ILE A 402 12.46 14.64 -15.89
C ILE A 402 13.15 14.80 -17.25
N ILE A 403 14.20 15.60 -17.32
CA ILE A 403 14.96 15.82 -18.56
C ILE A 403 15.54 14.49 -19.08
N GLY A 404 16.14 13.68 -18.19
CA GLY A 404 16.70 12.39 -18.55
C GLY A 404 15.67 11.43 -19.14
N ILE A 405 14.47 11.33 -18.55
CA ILE A 405 13.38 10.50 -19.07
C ILE A 405 12.92 10.98 -20.45
N LEU A 406 12.71 12.28 -20.62
CA LEU A 406 12.26 12.86 -21.89
C LEU A 406 13.31 12.69 -23.00
N VAL A 407 14.56 13.02 -22.72
CA VAL A 407 15.67 12.86 -23.68
C VAL A 407 15.87 11.40 -24.05
N THR A 408 15.91 10.50 -23.05
CA THR A 408 16.10 9.06 -23.32
C THR A 408 14.95 8.49 -24.15
N SER A 409 13.70 8.81 -23.81
CA SER A 409 12.54 8.33 -24.57
C SER A 409 12.54 8.87 -26.02
N PHE A 410 12.94 10.13 -26.21
CA PHE A 410 13.07 10.74 -27.54
C PHE A 410 14.20 10.09 -28.35
N LEU A 411 15.40 9.94 -27.78
CA LEU A 411 16.54 9.33 -28.46
C LEU A 411 16.25 7.88 -28.88
N LEU A 412 15.68 7.08 -27.98
CA LEU A 412 15.27 5.71 -28.29
C LEU A 412 14.27 5.69 -29.46
N THR A 413 13.31 6.60 -29.44
CA THR A 413 12.33 6.73 -30.54
C THR A 413 12.99 7.18 -31.85
N TYR A 414 13.91 8.15 -31.79
CA TYR A 414 14.63 8.65 -32.97
C TYR A 414 15.38 7.53 -33.67
N TYR A 415 16.22 6.79 -32.93
CA TYR A 415 16.96 5.66 -33.48
C TYR A 415 16.04 4.55 -34.01
N LEU A 416 14.99 4.23 -33.27
CA LEU A 416 14.03 3.21 -33.64
C LEU A 416 13.29 3.56 -34.94
N LEU A 417 12.80 4.78 -35.09
CA LEU A 417 12.10 5.22 -36.29
C LEU A 417 13.06 5.39 -37.51
N LYS A 418 14.33 5.70 -37.25
CA LYS A 418 15.35 5.80 -38.30
C LYS A 418 15.73 4.45 -38.91
N VAL A 419 15.82 3.41 -38.08
CA VAL A 419 16.22 2.06 -38.50
C VAL A 419 15.03 1.21 -38.98
N SER A 420 13.82 1.59 -38.62
CA SER A 420 12.63 0.77 -38.91
C SER A 420 12.10 1.00 -40.32
N ASN A 421 12.11 -0.06 -41.15
CA ASN A 421 11.53 -0.03 -42.52
C ASN A 421 10.03 -0.43 -42.51
N ASN A 422 9.50 -0.96 -41.41
CA ASN A 422 8.11 -1.39 -41.29
C ASN A 422 7.42 -0.64 -40.14
N GLU A 423 6.17 -0.21 -40.35
CA GLU A 423 5.40 0.56 -39.37
C GLU A 423 5.05 -0.19 -38.09
N LEU A 424 5.08 -1.53 -38.10
CA LEU A 424 4.83 -2.37 -36.91
C LEU A 424 6.08 -2.53 -36.02
N ILE A 425 7.29 -2.41 -36.56
CA ILE A 425 8.54 -2.63 -35.80
C ILE A 425 8.67 -1.65 -34.62
N PRO A 426 8.41 -0.34 -34.74
CA PRO A 426 8.48 0.56 -33.61
C PRO A 426 7.51 0.18 -32.48
N ILE A 427 6.29 -0.22 -32.83
CA ILE A 427 5.28 -0.66 -31.87
C ILE A 427 5.72 -1.97 -31.20
N LEU A 428 6.21 -2.92 -31.98
CA LEU A 428 6.69 -4.21 -31.47
C LEU A 428 7.84 -4.02 -30.48
N VAL A 429 8.88 -3.29 -30.87
CA VAL A 429 10.08 -3.14 -30.05
C VAL A 429 9.75 -2.47 -28.71
N VAL A 430 9.02 -1.36 -28.72
CA VAL A 430 8.69 -0.66 -27.48
C VAL A 430 7.76 -1.49 -26.60
N SER A 431 6.79 -2.20 -27.17
CA SER A 431 5.90 -3.09 -26.41
C SER A 431 6.65 -4.27 -25.84
N LEU A 432 7.50 -4.91 -26.63
CA LEU A 432 8.28 -6.09 -26.23
C LEU A 432 9.27 -5.77 -25.10
N VAL A 433 9.96 -4.62 -25.19
CA VAL A 433 10.87 -4.17 -24.10
C VAL A 433 10.11 -3.95 -22.81
N ASN A 434 8.97 -3.25 -22.83
CA ASN A 434 8.13 -3.08 -21.63
C ASN A 434 7.66 -4.42 -21.09
N PHE A 435 7.19 -5.31 -21.96
CA PHE A 435 6.70 -6.64 -21.58
C PHE A 435 7.79 -7.49 -20.92
N ILE A 436 8.95 -7.62 -21.56
CA ILE A 436 10.06 -8.42 -21.05
C ILE A 436 10.58 -7.87 -19.71
N LEU A 437 10.77 -6.56 -19.60
CA LEU A 437 11.22 -5.94 -18.35
C LEU A 437 10.24 -6.20 -17.19
N LEU A 438 8.92 -6.13 -17.45
CA LEU A 438 7.92 -6.41 -16.44
C LEU A 438 7.86 -7.90 -16.07
N ILE A 439 7.97 -8.81 -17.05
CA ILE A 439 8.05 -10.26 -16.79
C ILE A 439 9.26 -10.56 -15.90
N ILE A 440 10.45 -10.09 -16.28
CA ILE A 440 11.68 -10.30 -15.50
C ILE A 440 11.50 -9.76 -14.07
N ASP A 441 10.97 -8.55 -13.90
CA ASP A 441 10.79 -7.97 -12.58
C ASP A 441 9.81 -8.78 -11.71
N VAL A 442 8.70 -9.24 -12.27
CA VAL A 442 7.72 -10.07 -11.55
C VAL A 442 8.36 -11.39 -11.10
N TRP A 443 9.08 -12.07 -11.99
CA TRP A 443 9.74 -13.35 -11.69
C TRP A 443 10.95 -13.18 -10.76
N THR A 444 11.52 -11.97 -10.64
CA THR A 444 12.57 -11.63 -9.67
C THR A 444 12.02 -10.97 -8.40
N LYS A 445 10.77 -11.24 -8.03
CA LYS A 445 10.07 -10.75 -6.81
C LYS A 445 9.83 -9.24 -6.80
N THR A 446 9.55 -8.65 -7.98
CA THR A 446 9.16 -7.23 -8.16
C THR A 446 10.16 -6.23 -7.55
N LYS A 447 11.47 -6.47 -7.74
CA LYS A 447 12.53 -5.63 -7.14
C LYS A 447 12.52 -4.20 -7.65
N LEU A 448 12.24 -3.98 -8.95
CA LEU A 448 12.16 -2.65 -9.57
C LEU A 448 10.82 -1.99 -9.25
N MET A 449 9.72 -2.70 -9.43
CA MET A 449 8.37 -2.19 -9.24
C MET A 449 8.13 -1.66 -7.82
N LYS A 450 8.73 -2.27 -6.79
CA LYS A 450 8.61 -1.87 -5.37
C LYS A 450 9.05 -0.43 -5.08
N LEU A 451 9.93 0.13 -5.91
CA LEU A 451 10.47 1.49 -5.75
C LEU A 451 10.23 2.34 -7.01
N SER A 452 9.40 1.88 -7.92
CA SER A 452 9.09 2.56 -9.17
C SER A 452 8.02 3.65 -8.99
N VAL A 453 8.03 4.65 -9.88
CA VAL A 453 7.04 5.74 -9.95
C VAL A 453 5.62 5.22 -10.18
N LEU A 454 5.43 4.22 -11.07
CA LEU A 454 4.13 3.57 -11.30
C LEU A 454 3.89 2.40 -10.33
N GLY A 455 4.86 2.06 -9.48
CA GLY A 455 4.72 1.02 -8.47
C GLY A 455 3.83 1.44 -7.30
N TYR A 456 3.56 0.52 -6.43
CA TYR A 456 2.83 0.78 -5.19
C TYR A 456 3.76 1.33 -4.11
N SER A 457 3.24 2.26 -3.29
CA SER A 457 4.01 2.90 -2.22
C SER A 457 3.76 2.20 -0.88
N PRO A 458 4.82 1.78 -0.16
CA PRO A 458 4.67 1.25 1.20
C PRO A 458 4.14 2.29 2.19
N VAL A 459 4.28 3.57 1.88
CA VAL A 459 3.72 4.69 2.65
C VAL A 459 2.19 4.69 2.60
N ILE A 460 1.60 4.48 1.42
CA ILE A 460 0.14 4.40 1.25
C ILE A 460 -0.41 3.14 1.93
N GLY A 461 0.38 2.05 1.95
CA GLY A 461 0.01 0.81 2.62
C GLY A 461 -1.21 0.10 2.02
N ALA A 462 -1.51 0.34 0.73
CA ALA A 462 -2.60 -0.36 0.04
C ALA A 462 -2.15 -1.71 -0.51
N ARG A 463 -0.90 -1.79 -0.94
CA ARG A 463 -0.25 -2.99 -1.49
C ARG A 463 1.24 -2.94 -1.17
N TYR A 464 1.86 -4.09 -0.91
CA TYR A 464 3.29 -4.19 -0.58
C TYR A 464 4.07 -5.11 -1.52
N TYR A 465 3.41 -6.02 -2.24
CA TYR A 465 4.02 -7.02 -3.15
C TYR A 465 3.12 -7.31 -4.36
N GLY A 466 3.65 -8.05 -5.33
CA GLY A 466 2.96 -8.40 -6.56
C GLY A 466 2.91 -7.24 -7.57
N ILE A 467 1.97 -7.26 -8.51
CA ILE A 467 1.79 -6.25 -9.56
C ILE A 467 0.72 -5.24 -9.14
N GLY A 468 1.03 -3.93 -9.16
CA GLY A 468 0.05 -2.84 -9.01
C GLY A 468 -0.85 -2.72 -10.24
N ASN A 469 -1.99 -2.04 -10.10
CA ASN A 469 -2.96 -1.90 -11.18
C ASN A 469 -2.41 -1.15 -12.39
N GLU A 470 -1.48 -0.20 -12.19
CA GLU A 470 -0.80 0.53 -13.25
C GLU A 470 0.04 -0.41 -14.14
N PHE A 471 0.92 -1.20 -13.54
CA PHE A 471 1.76 -2.14 -14.30
C PHE A 471 0.98 -3.37 -14.77
N MET A 472 -0.12 -3.74 -14.10
CA MET A 472 -1.01 -4.80 -14.55
C MET A 472 -1.64 -4.46 -15.92
N GLY A 473 -2.13 -3.23 -16.09
CA GLY A 473 -2.64 -2.78 -17.39
C GLY A 473 -1.54 -2.81 -18.47
N ILE A 474 -0.34 -2.30 -18.13
CA ILE A 474 0.78 -2.23 -19.08
C ILE A 474 1.23 -3.64 -19.52
N ILE A 475 1.44 -4.59 -18.59
CA ILE A 475 1.94 -5.93 -18.94
C ILE A 475 0.94 -6.70 -19.82
N ILE A 476 -0.36 -6.59 -19.56
CA ILE A 476 -1.39 -7.22 -20.40
C ILE A 476 -1.44 -6.55 -21.77
N GLY A 477 -1.46 -5.20 -21.81
CA GLY A 477 -1.49 -4.44 -23.06
C GLY A 477 -0.28 -4.73 -23.96
N THR A 478 0.92 -4.62 -23.39
CA THR A 478 2.18 -4.82 -24.12
C THR A 478 2.37 -6.27 -24.54
N GLY A 479 2.02 -7.23 -23.68
CA GLY A 479 2.13 -8.66 -24.01
C GLY A 479 1.26 -9.03 -25.21
N LEU A 480 0.01 -8.60 -25.23
CA LEU A 480 -0.90 -8.92 -26.34
C LEU A 480 -0.52 -8.20 -27.65
N ILE A 481 -0.16 -6.92 -27.58
CA ILE A 481 0.33 -6.16 -28.76
C ILE A 481 1.58 -6.85 -29.34
N SER A 482 2.55 -7.21 -28.48
CA SER A 482 3.78 -7.88 -28.95
C SER A 482 3.50 -9.24 -29.59
N LEU A 483 2.72 -10.10 -28.92
CA LEU A 483 2.44 -11.45 -29.40
C LEU A 483 1.65 -11.44 -30.71
N THR A 484 0.69 -10.53 -30.86
CA THR A 484 -0.11 -10.43 -32.09
C THR A 484 0.67 -9.81 -33.24
N ILE A 485 1.56 -8.84 -33.00
CA ILE A 485 2.44 -8.31 -34.05
C ILE A 485 3.47 -9.36 -34.49
N ILE A 486 4.05 -10.15 -33.56
CA ILE A 486 4.93 -11.24 -33.95
C ILE A 486 4.17 -12.25 -34.84
N LYS A 487 2.90 -12.53 -34.51
CA LYS A 487 2.05 -13.39 -35.34
C LYS A 487 1.73 -12.80 -36.72
N GLU A 488 1.72 -11.44 -36.88
CA GLU A 488 1.63 -10.79 -38.20
C GLU A 488 2.88 -11.03 -39.07
N PHE A 489 4.06 -11.17 -38.45
CA PHE A 489 5.32 -11.37 -39.16
C PHE A 489 5.65 -12.83 -39.43
N THR A 490 5.01 -13.77 -38.73
CA THR A 490 5.36 -15.19 -38.84
C THR A 490 4.21 -16.13 -38.50
N ASP A 491 3.98 -17.12 -39.38
CA ASP A 491 3.03 -18.20 -39.12
C ASP A 491 3.58 -19.27 -38.16
N ARG A 492 4.86 -19.14 -37.72
CA ARG A 492 5.48 -20.09 -36.79
C ARG A 492 4.82 -20.13 -35.41
N ILE A 493 4.11 -19.06 -35.01
CA ILE A 493 3.33 -19.06 -33.77
C ILE A 493 2.02 -19.83 -34.02
N SER A 494 2.04 -21.10 -33.72
CA SER A 494 0.84 -21.94 -33.77
C SER A 494 -0.18 -21.46 -32.71
N ASN A 495 -1.46 -21.75 -32.96
CA ASN A 495 -2.51 -21.43 -31.99
C ASN A 495 -2.31 -22.12 -30.63
N LYS A 496 -1.67 -23.32 -30.61
CA LYS A 496 -1.29 -24.00 -29.37
C LYS A 496 -0.23 -23.24 -28.59
N LEU A 497 0.83 -22.78 -29.27
CA LEU A 497 1.88 -21.95 -28.62
C LEU A 497 1.31 -20.66 -28.10
N LEU A 498 0.40 -20.02 -28.83
CA LEU A 498 -0.25 -18.79 -28.38
C LEU A 498 -1.05 -18.99 -27.09
N VAL A 499 -1.79 -20.12 -26.97
CA VAL A 499 -2.51 -20.46 -25.74
C VAL A 499 -1.56 -20.65 -24.57
N VAL A 500 -0.41 -21.31 -24.77
CA VAL A 500 0.62 -21.48 -23.74
C VAL A 500 1.14 -20.11 -23.27
N LEU A 501 1.44 -19.20 -24.20
CA LEU A 501 1.91 -17.85 -23.88
C LEU A 501 0.84 -17.01 -23.16
N PHE A 502 -0.43 -17.19 -23.50
CA PHE A 502 -1.55 -16.56 -22.80
C PHE A 502 -1.70 -17.08 -21.37
N ILE A 503 -1.62 -18.41 -21.17
CA ILE A 503 -1.63 -19.02 -19.84
C ILE A 503 -0.44 -18.51 -19.01
N PHE A 504 0.76 -18.44 -19.60
CA PHE A 504 1.93 -17.87 -18.95
C PHE A 504 1.70 -16.42 -18.48
N LEU A 505 1.11 -15.57 -19.32
CA LEU A 505 0.76 -14.19 -18.97
C LEU A 505 -0.28 -14.14 -17.82
N ILE A 506 -1.35 -14.95 -17.91
CA ILE A 506 -2.41 -15.03 -16.90
C ILE A 506 -1.82 -15.45 -15.55
N LEU A 507 -0.97 -16.46 -15.51
CA LEU A 507 -0.30 -16.93 -14.30
C LEU A 507 0.68 -15.90 -13.76
N THR A 508 1.45 -15.24 -14.63
CA THR A 508 2.38 -14.17 -14.20
C THR A 508 1.65 -13.04 -13.49
N VAL A 509 0.48 -12.65 -13.98
CA VAL A 509 -0.30 -11.55 -13.36
C VAL A 509 -1.05 -12.01 -12.12
N GLY A 510 -1.63 -13.22 -12.16
CA GLY A 510 -2.60 -13.66 -11.16
C GLY A 510 -2.05 -14.51 -10.03
N TYR A 511 -0.98 -15.28 -10.26
CA TYR A 511 -0.49 -16.27 -9.30
C TYR A 511 0.00 -15.59 -7.99
N PRO A 512 -0.41 -16.09 -6.79
CA PRO A 512 -0.18 -15.44 -5.49
C PRO A 512 1.30 -15.19 -5.13
N GLN A 513 2.22 -15.99 -5.64
CA GLN A 513 3.66 -15.83 -5.41
C GLN A 513 4.34 -14.93 -6.46
N LEU A 514 3.68 -14.62 -7.57
CA LEU A 514 4.16 -13.75 -8.66
C LEU A 514 3.47 -12.39 -8.61
N GLY A 515 2.52 -12.17 -9.53
CA GLY A 515 1.80 -10.91 -9.64
C GLY A 515 0.78 -10.65 -8.55
N ALA A 516 0.19 -11.69 -7.97
CA ALA A 516 -0.78 -11.62 -6.86
C ALA A 516 -1.91 -10.60 -7.09
N ASN A 517 -2.34 -10.40 -8.35
CA ASN A 517 -3.39 -9.45 -8.72
C ASN A 517 -4.62 -10.20 -9.23
N PHE A 518 -5.60 -10.40 -8.33
CA PHE A 518 -6.81 -11.15 -8.66
C PHE A 518 -7.68 -10.46 -9.72
N GLY A 519 -7.84 -9.15 -9.64
CA GLY A 519 -8.53 -8.39 -10.69
C GLY A 519 -7.79 -8.47 -12.04
N GLY A 520 -6.45 -8.50 -11.99
CA GLY A 520 -5.60 -8.71 -13.15
C GLY A 520 -5.73 -10.13 -13.72
N LEU A 521 -5.88 -11.15 -12.88
CA LEU A 521 -6.16 -12.53 -13.31
C LEU A 521 -7.43 -12.58 -14.15
N ILE A 522 -8.52 -12.02 -13.64
CA ILE A 522 -9.81 -11.97 -14.34
C ILE A 522 -9.66 -11.21 -15.66
N THR A 523 -9.04 -10.03 -15.62
CA THR A 523 -8.83 -9.20 -16.81
C THR A 523 -7.99 -9.94 -17.86
N ALA A 524 -6.84 -10.49 -17.49
CA ALA A 524 -5.96 -11.21 -18.41
C ALA A 524 -6.67 -12.44 -19.03
N THR A 525 -7.41 -13.20 -18.22
CA THR A 525 -8.20 -14.35 -18.69
C THR A 525 -9.22 -13.94 -19.76
N VAL A 526 -10.02 -12.91 -19.47
CA VAL A 526 -11.05 -12.46 -20.42
C VAL A 526 -10.39 -11.92 -21.70
N VAL A 527 -9.39 -11.06 -21.58
CA VAL A 527 -8.73 -10.44 -22.75
C VAL A 527 -8.03 -11.49 -23.62
N CYS A 528 -7.24 -12.38 -23.02
CA CYS A 528 -6.55 -13.45 -23.77
C CYS A 528 -7.55 -14.38 -24.47
N SER A 529 -8.65 -14.74 -23.79
CA SER A 529 -9.69 -15.58 -24.38
C SER A 529 -10.43 -14.88 -25.53
N VAL A 530 -10.78 -13.61 -25.36
CA VAL A 530 -11.41 -12.80 -26.42
C VAL A 530 -10.50 -12.67 -27.64
N VAL A 531 -9.21 -12.36 -27.43
CA VAL A 531 -8.22 -12.26 -28.51
C VAL A 531 -8.09 -13.60 -29.21
N TYR A 532 -7.98 -14.70 -28.46
CA TYR A 532 -7.92 -16.06 -29.04
C TYR A 532 -9.10 -16.36 -29.95
N PHE A 533 -10.32 -16.09 -29.49
CA PHE A 533 -11.53 -16.34 -30.30
C PHE A 533 -11.61 -15.46 -31.54
N TYR A 534 -11.20 -14.18 -31.45
CA TYR A 534 -11.12 -13.32 -32.63
C TYR A 534 -10.08 -13.83 -33.65
N LEU A 535 -8.93 -14.34 -33.19
CA LEU A 535 -7.93 -14.95 -34.06
C LEU A 535 -8.42 -16.26 -34.75
N GLN A 536 -9.42 -16.93 -34.15
CA GLN A 536 -10.11 -18.09 -34.76
C GLN A 536 -11.32 -17.67 -35.63
N GLY A 537 -11.52 -16.37 -35.88
CA GLY A 537 -12.62 -15.89 -36.72
C GLY A 537 -14.01 -15.84 -36.05
N TYR A 538 -14.08 -16.09 -34.73
CA TYR A 538 -15.37 -15.98 -34.01
C TYR A 538 -15.73 -14.52 -33.74
N ASN A 539 -17.00 -14.18 -33.95
CA ASN A 539 -17.57 -12.89 -33.54
C ASN A 539 -18.20 -13.00 -32.14
N LEU A 540 -18.27 -11.86 -31.45
CA LEU A 540 -18.87 -11.78 -30.12
C LEU A 540 -20.37 -12.08 -30.20
N ASN A 541 -20.79 -13.18 -29.59
CA ASN A 541 -22.19 -13.59 -29.48
C ASN A 541 -22.45 -14.22 -28.08
N MET A 542 -23.71 -14.47 -27.75
CA MET A 542 -24.08 -15.01 -26.44
C MET A 542 -23.39 -16.35 -26.13
N ARG A 543 -23.21 -17.23 -27.13
CA ARG A 543 -22.51 -18.52 -26.94
C ARG A 543 -21.04 -18.30 -26.57
N LEU A 544 -20.39 -17.31 -27.18
CA LEU A 544 -19.01 -16.95 -26.86
C LEU A 544 -18.91 -16.36 -25.45
N ILE A 545 -19.86 -15.50 -25.05
CA ILE A 545 -19.89 -14.94 -23.69
C ILE A 545 -20.01 -16.06 -22.65
N LEU A 546 -20.87 -17.05 -22.87
CA LEU A 546 -21.00 -18.20 -21.97
C LEU A 546 -19.69 -19.02 -21.88
N LYS A 547 -19.00 -19.24 -23.02
CA LYS A 547 -17.66 -19.89 -23.02
C LYS A 547 -16.63 -19.08 -22.23
N LEU A 548 -16.60 -17.75 -22.39
CA LEU A 548 -15.70 -16.88 -21.64
C LEU A 548 -15.95 -16.97 -20.13
N ILE A 549 -17.20 -16.98 -19.71
CA ILE A 549 -17.59 -17.13 -18.29
C ILE A 549 -17.13 -18.52 -17.78
N SER A 550 -17.34 -19.59 -18.55
CA SER A 550 -16.91 -20.94 -18.15
C SER A 550 -15.37 -21.04 -17.99
N ILE A 551 -14.62 -20.47 -18.93
CA ILE A 551 -13.14 -20.42 -18.86
C ILE A 551 -12.70 -19.63 -17.62
N LEU A 552 -13.33 -18.50 -17.37
CA LEU A 552 -13.03 -17.66 -16.21
C LEU A 552 -13.25 -18.40 -14.88
N ILE A 553 -14.39 -19.09 -14.76
CA ILE A 553 -14.73 -19.90 -13.57
C ILE A 553 -13.69 -21.02 -13.40
N LEU A 554 -13.34 -21.73 -14.45
CA LEU A 554 -12.35 -22.80 -14.41
C LEU A 554 -10.98 -22.31 -13.93
N ILE A 555 -10.49 -21.17 -14.45
CA ILE A 555 -9.20 -20.60 -14.06
C ILE A 555 -9.24 -20.11 -12.60
N ILE A 556 -10.33 -19.48 -12.17
CA ILE A 556 -10.49 -19.07 -10.76
C ILE A 556 -10.43 -20.29 -9.84
N ILE A 557 -11.18 -21.35 -10.15
CA ILE A 557 -11.17 -22.59 -9.37
C ILE A 557 -9.76 -23.19 -9.33
N SER A 558 -9.08 -23.28 -10.47
CA SER A 558 -7.71 -23.82 -10.55
C SER A 558 -6.72 -23.03 -9.69
N VAL A 559 -6.75 -21.70 -9.75
CA VAL A 559 -5.85 -20.85 -8.93
C VAL A 559 -6.15 -20.99 -7.44
N VAL A 560 -7.44 -21.08 -7.07
CA VAL A 560 -7.86 -21.31 -5.68
C VAL A 560 -7.37 -22.67 -5.18
N LEU A 561 -7.54 -23.73 -5.95
CA LEU A 561 -7.07 -25.08 -5.59
C LEU A 561 -5.55 -25.10 -5.40
N ILE A 562 -4.80 -24.53 -6.33
CA ILE A 562 -3.34 -24.44 -6.23
C ILE A 562 -2.94 -23.62 -4.97
N ASP A 563 -3.60 -22.51 -4.70
CA ASP A 563 -3.30 -21.68 -3.52
C ASP A 563 -3.56 -22.44 -2.21
N THR A 564 -4.64 -23.20 -2.11
CA THR A 564 -4.96 -24.00 -0.92
C THR A 564 -4.00 -25.15 -0.68
N VAL A 565 -3.47 -25.77 -1.74
CA VAL A 565 -2.49 -26.86 -1.65
C VAL A 565 -1.09 -26.36 -1.32
N VAL A 566 -0.67 -25.24 -1.92
CA VAL A 566 0.71 -24.71 -1.77
C VAL A 566 0.88 -23.85 -0.50
N ASN A 567 -0.16 -23.17 -0.03
CA ASN A 567 -0.08 -22.22 1.07
C ASN A 567 -0.87 -22.69 2.31
N THR A 568 -0.65 -23.92 2.77
CA THR A 568 -1.35 -24.54 3.91
C THR A 568 -1.22 -23.75 5.20
N ASN A 569 -0.11 -23.02 5.42
CA ASN A 569 0.20 -22.34 6.69
C ASN A 569 -0.05 -20.83 6.69
N ASN A 570 -0.41 -20.20 5.57
CA ASN A 570 -0.59 -18.74 5.50
C ASN A 570 -1.77 -18.38 4.60
N GLN A 571 -2.82 -17.82 5.18
CA GLN A 571 -3.95 -17.33 4.39
C GLN A 571 -3.55 -16.17 3.48
N THR A 572 -3.61 -16.40 2.17
CA THR A 572 -3.43 -15.35 1.16
C THR A 572 -4.63 -14.40 1.13
N HIS A 573 -4.53 -13.29 0.39
CA HIS A 573 -5.68 -12.39 0.17
C HIS A 573 -6.88 -13.13 -0.48
N LEU A 574 -6.61 -14.13 -1.33
CA LEU A 574 -7.61 -15.02 -1.91
C LEU A 574 -8.26 -15.90 -0.86
N GLY A 575 -7.46 -16.55 -0.01
CA GLY A 575 -7.95 -17.39 1.08
C GLY A 575 -8.84 -16.61 2.06
N ARG A 576 -8.48 -15.37 2.41
CA ARG A 576 -9.31 -14.49 3.26
C ARG A 576 -10.63 -14.10 2.59
N SER A 577 -10.64 -13.77 1.32
CA SER A 577 -11.88 -13.47 0.58
C SER A 577 -12.80 -14.69 0.50
N LEU A 578 -12.24 -15.87 0.29
CA LEU A 578 -12.98 -17.14 0.29
C LEU A 578 -13.55 -17.47 1.67
N SER A 579 -12.77 -17.26 2.74
CA SER A 579 -13.25 -17.43 4.11
C SER A 579 -14.41 -16.49 4.44
N ALA A 580 -14.34 -15.23 3.97
CA ALA A 580 -15.42 -14.27 4.11
C ALA A 580 -16.68 -14.71 3.35
N ILE A 581 -16.51 -15.22 2.12
CA ILE A 581 -17.63 -15.76 1.31
C ILE A 581 -18.22 -17.01 1.95
N LYS A 582 -17.39 -17.93 2.46
CA LYS A 582 -17.88 -19.14 3.16
C LYS A 582 -18.70 -18.81 4.42
N ARG A 583 -18.34 -17.75 5.16
CA ARG A 583 -19.05 -17.32 6.37
C ARG A 583 -20.31 -16.48 6.07
N GLY A 584 -20.22 -15.58 5.10
CA GLY A 584 -21.28 -14.60 4.81
C GLY A 584 -22.13 -14.90 3.57
N GLY A 585 -21.84 -15.99 2.83
CA GLY A 585 -22.61 -16.40 1.66
C GLY A 585 -22.73 -15.31 0.58
N LEU A 586 -23.89 -15.22 -0.04
CA LEU A 586 -24.18 -14.28 -1.13
C LEU A 586 -24.08 -12.80 -0.69
N SER A 587 -24.42 -12.50 0.57
CA SER A 587 -24.36 -11.15 1.13
C SER A 587 -22.92 -10.62 1.19
N ALA A 588 -21.94 -11.46 1.50
CA ALA A 588 -20.51 -11.09 1.47
C ALA A 588 -20.04 -10.77 0.04
N VAL A 589 -20.47 -11.54 -0.95
CA VAL A 589 -20.18 -11.28 -2.37
C VAL A 589 -20.75 -9.94 -2.82
N LEU A 590 -22.01 -9.66 -2.51
CA LEU A 590 -22.65 -8.39 -2.85
C LEU A 590 -21.97 -7.20 -2.17
N THR A 591 -21.54 -7.35 -0.93
CA THR A 591 -20.78 -6.33 -0.20
C THR A 591 -19.43 -6.03 -0.87
N ILE A 592 -18.71 -7.06 -1.31
CA ILE A 592 -17.45 -6.90 -2.04
C ILE A 592 -17.68 -6.16 -3.36
N ILE A 593 -18.69 -6.53 -4.13
CA ILE A 593 -19.05 -5.89 -5.41
C ILE A 593 -19.43 -4.43 -5.18
N TYR A 594 -20.31 -4.15 -4.23
CA TYR A 594 -20.74 -2.79 -3.89
C TYR A 594 -19.56 -1.91 -3.47
N ARG A 595 -18.67 -2.44 -2.62
CA ARG A 595 -17.46 -1.73 -2.19
C ARG A 595 -16.56 -1.36 -3.37
N LYS A 596 -16.30 -2.30 -4.28
CA LYS A 596 -15.49 -2.06 -5.49
C LYS A 596 -16.12 -1.02 -6.39
N PHE A 597 -17.43 -1.13 -6.63
CA PHE A 597 -18.18 -0.18 -7.44
C PHE A 597 -18.17 1.23 -6.85
N SER A 598 -18.45 1.36 -5.55
CA SER A 598 -18.39 2.63 -4.83
C SER A 598 -16.98 3.26 -4.86
N MET A 599 -15.93 2.44 -4.72
CA MET A 599 -14.55 2.90 -4.83
C MET A 599 -14.24 3.43 -6.25
N ASN A 600 -14.65 2.72 -7.30
CA ASN A 600 -14.45 3.15 -8.67
C ASN A 600 -15.23 4.43 -9.01
N LEU A 601 -16.47 4.59 -8.55
CA LEU A 601 -17.23 5.84 -8.69
C LEU A 601 -16.52 7.02 -8.01
N LYS A 602 -15.97 6.81 -6.81
CA LYS A 602 -15.19 7.81 -6.11
C LYS A 602 -13.91 8.16 -6.88
N LEU A 603 -13.20 7.18 -7.41
CA LEU A 603 -11.99 7.38 -8.22
C LEU A 603 -12.29 8.09 -9.54
N LEU A 604 -13.39 7.81 -10.20
CA LEU A 604 -13.85 8.54 -11.40
C LEU A 604 -13.85 10.05 -11.18
N ARG A 605 -14.24 10.50 -10.00
CA ARG A 605 -14.30 11.93 -9.66
C ARG A 605 -12.94 12.52 -9.30
N TRP A 606 -12.06 11.75 -8.63
CA TRP A 606 -10.88 12.30 -7.95
C TRP A 606 -9.55 11.97 -8.61
N THR A 607 -9.48 10.92 -9.47
CA THR A 607 -8.20 10.56 -10.08
C THR A 607 -7.93 11.28 -11.39
N ILE A 608 -6.67 11.67 -11.59
CA ILE A 608 -6.23 12.27 -12.84
C ILE A 608 -6.31 11.28 -14.03
N TRP A 609 -6.26 9.98 -13.78
CA TRP A 609 -6.36 8.93 -14.80
C TRP A 609 -7.72 8.92 -15.52
N THR A 610 -8.78 9.42 -14.88
CA THR A 610 -10.09 9.59 -15.51
C THR A 610 -10.00 10.50 -16.75
N ARG A 611 -9.19 11.54 -16.70
CA ARG A 611 -8.98 12.46 -17.83
C ARG A 611 -8.35 11.74 -19.03
N VAL A 612 -7.43 10.80 -18.78
CA VAL A 612 -6.83 9.98 -19.84
C VAL A 612 -7.87 9.08 -20.48
N VAL A 613 -8.68 8.37 -19.67
CA VAL A 613 -9.74 7.47 -20.18
C VAL A 613 -10.76 8.28 -21.00
N LEU A 614 -11.18 9.44 -20.52
CA LEU A 614 -12.07 10.32 -21.28
C LEU A 614 -11.44 10.78 -22.59
N SER A 615 -10.16 11.15 -22.59
CA SER A 615 -9.44 11.52 -23.82
C SER A 615 -9.34 10.34 -24.79
N PHE A 616 -9.17 9.11 -24.31
CA PHE A 616 -9.22 7.90 -25.13
C PHE A 616 -10.60 7.67 -25.76
N VAL A 617 -11.67 7.87 -24.99
CA VAL A 617 -13.04 7.76 -25.50
C VAL A 617 -13.29 8.82 -26.59
N ILE A 618 -12.88 10.06 -26.36
CA ILE A 618 -13.03 11.14 -27.33
C ILE A 618 -12.29 10.81 -28.63
N ILE A 619 -11.02 10.37 -28.55
CA ILE A 619 -10.24 10.04 -29.74
C ILE A 619 -10.83 8.85 -30.50
N LEU A 620 -11.35 7.84 -29.80
CA LEU A 620 -12.07 6.73 -30.43
C LEU A 620 -13.32 7.21 -31.17
N ILE A 621 -14.10 8.12 -30.59
CA ILE A 621 -15.27 8.72 -31.26
C ILE A 621 -14.85 9.47 -32.51
N ILE A 622 -13.75 10.23 -32.46
CA ILE A 622 -13.19 10.93 -33.64
C ILE A 622 -12.81 9.92 -34.72
N LEU A 623 -12.12 8.84 -34.34
CA LEU A 623 -11.71 7.78 -35.26
C LEU A 623 -12.88 7.04 -35.91
N PHE A 624 -14.01 6.88 -35.21
CA PHE A 624 -15.23 6.30 -35.81
C PHE A 624 -15.85 7.21 -36.86
N LYS A 625 -15.73 8.55 -36.72
CA LYS A 625 -16.31 9.52 -37.65
C LYS A 625 -15.35 9.86 -38.81
N ARG A 626 -14.05 9.92 -38.54
CA ARG A 626 -13.00 10.27 -39.51
C ARG A 626 -11.65 9.63 -39.09
N PRO A 627 -10.73 9.29 -40.03
CA PRO A 627 -10.91 9.24 -41.49
C PRO A 627 -11.71 7.98 -41.87
N ARG A 628 -12.70 8.15 -42.74
CA ARG A 628 -13.52 7.02 -43.23
C ARG A 628 -12.62 6.03 -43.97
N GLY A 629 -12.71 4.72 -43.64
CA GLY A 629 -12.00 3.65 -44.32
C GLY A 629 -10.59 3.34 -43.81
N VAL A 630 -9.86 4.28 -43.13
CA VAL A 630 -8.49 4.03 -42.68
C VAL A 630 -8.46 2.93 -41.56
N ILE A 631 -9.39 2.97 -40.63
CA ILE A 631 -9.49 1.91 -39.60
C ILE A 631 -9.79 0.57 -40.24
N LYS A 632 -10.71 0.52 -41.22
CA LYS A 632 -11.05 -0.70 -41.97
C LYS A 632 -9.80 -1.24 -42.68
N ALA A 633 -9.05 -0.38 -43.35
CA ALA A 633 -7.80 -0.76 -44.00
C ALA A 633 -6.73 -1.31 -43.01
N ILE A 634 -6.61 -0.73 -41.79
CA ILE A 634 -5.71 -1.26 -40.75
C ILE A 634 -6.17 -2.64 -40.28
N ILE A 635 -7.48 -2.81 -40.06
CA ILE A 635 -8.06 -4.12 -39.64
C ILE A 635 -7.82 -5.19 -40.68
N GLU A 636 -7.97 -4.88 -41.97
CA GLU A 636 -7.76 -5.79 -43.08
C GLU A 636 -6.28 -6.10 -43.31
N THR A 637 -5.39 -5.11 -43.14
CA THR A 637 -3.94 -5.31 -43.31
C THR A 637 -3.30 -6.06 -42.13
N TYR A 638 -3.80 -5.84 -40.89
CA TYR A 638 -3.24 -6.38 -39.65
C TYR A 638 -4.32 -7.07 -38.80
N PRO A 639 -4.85 -8.23 -39.27
CA PRO A 639 -5.97 -8.90 -38.61
C PRO A 639 -5.64 -9.40 -37.19
N ASN A 640 -4.40 -9.90 -36.97
CA ASN A 640 -3.99 -10.37 -35.66
C ASN A 640 -3.85 -9.22 -34.65
N LEU A 641 -3.21 -8.10 -35.04
CA LEU A 641 -3.13 -6.92 -34.22
C LEU A 641 -4.53 -6.35 -33.94
N SER A 642 -5.44 -6.37 -34.92
CA SER A 642 -6.82 -5.94 -34.77
C SER A 642 -7.57 -6.76 -33.71
N ALA A 643 -7.33 -8.09 -33.64
CA ALA A 643 -7.88 -8.94 -32.59
C ALA A 643 -7.43 -8.47 -31.19
N ALA A 644 -6.12 -8.14 -31.02
CA ALA A 644 -5.62 -7.59 -29.76
C ALA A 644 -6.26 -6.23 -29.41
N LEU A 645 -6.36 -5.31 -30.38
CA LEU A 645 -6.98 -3.99 -30.17
C LEU A 645 -8.42 -4.11 -29.67
N ARG A 646 -9.24 -4.98 -30.28
CA ARG A 646 -10.63 -5.23 -29.88
C ARG A 646 -10.69 -5.88 -28.48
N GLY A 647 -9.86 -6.90 -28.24
CA GLY A 647 -9.80 -7.59 -26.95
C GLY A 647 -9.40 -6.66 -25.80
N LEU A 648 -8.44 -5.75 -26.02
CA LEU A 648 -7.98 -4.81 -25.02
C LEU A 648 -9.03 -3.73 -24.69
N VAL A 649 -9.84 -3.30 -25.67
CA VAL A 649 -10.99 -2.40 -25.41
C VAL A 649 -12.02 -3.11 -24.54
N ILE A 650 -12.39 -4.36 -24.83
CA ILE A 650 -13.29 -5.15 -23.98
C ILE A 650 -12.69 -5.33 -22.59
N GLY A 651 -11.40 -5.68 -22.53
CA GLY A 651 -10.66 -5.84 -21.28
C GLY A 651 -10.62 -4.59 -20.42
N SER A 652 -10.61 -3.41 -21.01
CA SER A 652 -10.64 -2.15 -20.26
C SER A 652 -11.95 -1.98 -19.48
N ILE A 653 -13.08 -2.39 -20.07
CA ILE A 653 -14.40 -2.39 -19.42
C ILE A 653 -14.42 -3.41 -18.26
N VAL A 654 -13.95 -4.64 -18.52
CA VAL A 654 -13.84 -5.67 -17.48
C VAL A 654 -12.97 -5.20 -16.32
N THR A 655 -11.80 -4.65 -16.63
CA THR A 655 -10.86 -4.11 -15.63
C THR A 655 -11.48 -3.01 -14.76
N MET A 656 -12.29 -2.14 -15.33
CA MET A 656 -13.00 -1.10 -14.57
C MET A 656 -13.99 -1.70 -13.56
N ILE A 657 -14.56 -2.85 -13.85
CA ILE A 657 -15.56 -3.51 -12.99
C ILE A 657 -14.88 -4.32 -11.88
N VAL A 658 -13.82 -5.07 -12.21
CA VAL A 658 -13.27 -6.09 -11.29
C VAL A 658 -12.16 -5.58 -10.36
N ASN A 659 -11.52 -4.44 -10.69
CA ASN A 659 -10.42 -3.90 -9.89
C ASN A 659 -10.86 -2.78 -8.94
N ASP A 660 -10.22 -2.67 -7.79
CA ASP A 660 -10.47 -1.61 -6.78
C ASP A 660 -10.12 -0.19 -7.30
N SER A 661 -9.14 -0.09 -8.21
CA SER A 661 -8.81 1.13 -8.98
C SER A 661 -8.89 0.85 -10.48
N GLY A 662 -10.06 0.36 -10.91
CA GLY A 662 -10.30 -0.09 -12.27
C GLY A 662 -10.06 0.97 -13.34
N ILE A 663 -10.37 2.25 -13.03
CA ILE A 663 -10.11 3.36 -13.96
C ILE A 663 -8.62 3.56 -14.25
N VAL A 664 -7.76 3.38 -13.24
CA VAL A 664 -6.28 3.48 -13.39
C VAL A 664 -5.78 2.33 -14.26
N ALA A 665 -6.25 1.11 -13.96
CA ALA A 665 -5.88 -0.08 -14.71
C ALA A 665 -6.37 -0.03 -16.17
N ALA A 666 -7.58 0.47 -16.41
CA ALA A 666 -8.11 0.67 -17.75
C ALA A 666 -7.32 1.70 -18.55
N ALA A 667 -6.94 2.83 -17.93
CA ALA A 667 -6.11 3.85 -18.58
C ALA A 667 -4.76 3.30 -19.03
N THR A 668 -4.11 2.52 -18.18
CA THR A 668 -2.80 1.92 -18.50
C THR A 668 -2.89 0.75 -19.47
N LEU A 669 -3.99 -0.01 -19.43
CA LEU A 669 -4.27 -1.08 -20.39
C LEU A 669 -4.49 -0.52 -21.80
N LEU A 670 -5.20 0.60 -21.92
CA LEU A 670 -5.52 1.27 -23.20
C LEU A 670 -4.36 2.09 -23.76
N LEU A 671 -3.32 2.38 -22.99
CA LEU A 671 -2.20 3.21 -23.43
C LEU A 671 -1.56 2.66 -24.71
N PHE A 672 -1.11 1.41 -24.70
CA PHE A 672 -0.42 0.80 -25.84
C PHE A 672 -1.33 0.62 -27.05
N PRO A 673 -2.53 0.03 -26.96
CA PRO A 673 -3.39 -0.18 -28.12
C PRO A 673 -3.84 1.13 -28.77
N ILE A 674 -4.17 2.17 -27.99
CA ILE A 674 -4.63 3.45 -28.57
C ILE A 674 -3.48 4.18 -29.24
N PHE A 675 -2.31 4.28 -28.61
CA PHE A 675 -1.16 4.97 -29.19
C PHE A 675 -0.63 4.24 -30.43
N SER A 676 -0.65 2.90 -30.41
CA SER A 676 -0.30 2.09 -31.59
C SER A 676 -1.28 2.30 -32.75
N LEU A 677 -2.59 2.28 -32.46
CA LEU A 677 -3.60 2.56 -33.48
C LEU A 677 -3.46 3.96 -34.06
N LEU A 678 -3.26 4.99 -33.24
CA LEU A 678 -3.08 6.36 -33.69
C LEU A 678 -1.81 6.54 -34.53
N TYR A 679 -0.72 5.88 -34.16
CA TYR A 679 0.51 5.89 -34.95
C TYR A 679 0.27 5.29 -36.33
N LEU A 680 -0.40 4.14 -36.45
CA LEU A 680 -0.75 3.52 -37.73
C LEU A 680 -1.72 4.38 -38.56
N VAL A 681 -2.69 5.02 -37.91
CA VAL A 681 -3.62 5.95 -38.56
C VAL A 681 -2.85 7.13 -39.18
N LEU A 682 -1.95 7.77 -38.40
CA LEU A 682 -1.14 8.91 -38.92
C LEU A 682 -0.22 8.49 -40.05
N LYS A 683 0.32 7.28 -40.09
CA LYS A 683 1.14 6.78 -41.19
C LYS A 683 0.34 6.70 -42.52
N ARG A 684 -0.96 6.40 -42.43
CA ARG A 684 -1.84 6.17 -43.59
C ARG A 684 -2.62 7.43 -44.03
N ILE A 685 -2.73 8.46 -43.20
CA ILE A 685 -3.35 9.73 -43.60
C ILE A 685 -2.37 10.46 -44.51
N ARG A 686 -2.81 10.75 -45.78
CA ARG A 686 -2.13 11.69 -46.68
C ARG A 686 -2.49 13.10 -46.24
N LEU A 687 -1.50 13.90 -45.88
CA LEU A 687 -1.64 15.36 -45.73
C LEU A 687 -1.25 15.96 -47.09
N ASN A 688 -2.07 16.87 -47.57
CA ASN A 688 -1.78 17.62 -48.82
C ASN A 688 -0.53 18.45 -48.67
#